data_54dae2aeb9ba794d8975765f2286c975
#
_entry.id   54dae2aeb9ba794d8975765f2286c975
#
_cell.length_a   1.000
_cell.length_b   1.000
_cell.length_c   1.000
_cell.angle_alpha   90.00
_cell.angle_beta   90.00
_cell.angle_gamma   90.00
#
_symmetry.space_group_name_H-M   'P 1'
#
loop_
_entity.id
_entity.type
_entity.pdbx_description
1 polymer ?
#
loop_
_entity_poly.entity_id
_entity_poly.type
_entity_poly.pdbx_seq_one_letter_code
_entity_poly.pdbx_strand_id
1 'polypeptide(L)'
;MTFRASHPIPGRLTVLAALMASLSVPALAAPGDVVISQVYGGGGNNGATHQNDFIELFNRTNAAVDLSTWSVQYTSSSGTTWAQTRLTGTIQPGQYYLVQEAAGAGSGAALPQADATGTLSMSATTGKVALVSNQTLLSGASPTANVQDFVGFGGANFSETSPTPVLSNSTAAIRNGGGCTDTNNNAADFTVTGATPRNTSSTRNLCGGGGGTPPAAQPIVTNCPASISGRSGTAFSGLLQASDVDSIVNSAGITGGARAGISLTGFTPAAGAGGSASAQLSIDASVAGGSYPVVITFANSDNQSASCTVNVLVAGQQSISQIQGNGAASPFNNSVQTTSGVVTKIFAAGFYIQDPDGDGDPTTPDAIYVYTGSTPNVTLGNLVSVTGTVTEYTPTGAPRSYTEFKDLTNVSNLGAGKTVPVTNVVLGAQDLRRYEGMLVRFSGALTVNGNAYLGDRGELVLGNGRLETPTNRFRPGADANALAAANQLNTVILDDNLFTTPAHIPYLGQDGTVRAGDTVNDLVGVLDFGAIGGGSGWYKLQPTDMPSFSRTNVREDAPAVAAGNVRVASANVLNFFTTFTNGGDVTGATGKGCTVGSSTTANNCRGADNMAEFVRQRDKIVGELKAMDADAVGLMEIQNNGETAVGYLVNALNQSIGSTVYAYVPKPPATGTDAIRVAMIYKPSRLTLVGGALSDNDSINNRPPMAQTFRVNANGAKFSLVVNHLKSKGSCGGGTGNTDSGDGQGCWNLTRVQQATRLVDVFLPQVVAAAGDSRVLAVGDFNSYGMEDPITYMTSKGMVNELDRFVRPRATPYSYVFNGNSGYLDHALASSALDPQVAGVTEWHNNADEPDAIDYNLNDTADDPYVNNAFRASDHDPVVVSLNLTGNATDVSASVSLVQSALKGNLVTNKFTGTVTITNTSGAPISGPLQLRLDGLSSNVILDNRSGMNNGVPYITLPNATLAAGEKIVVTTTFSNPSKAQIVFTPKLISGTF
;
A
#
# COMPACT_ATOMS: atom_id res chain seq x y z
N MET A 1 -7.74 50.03 15.29
CA MET A 1 -8.84 51.01 15.58
C MET A 1 -10.10 50.14 15.60
N THR A 2 -10.48 49.82 16.77
CA THR A 2 -11.60 50.29 17.62
C THR A 2 -12.95 49.80 17.17
N PHE A 3 -13.50 48.78 17.87
CA PHE A 3 -14.53 48.83 18.92
C PHE A 3 -15.98 48.99 18.38
N ARG A 4 -17.04 48.30 18.77
CA ARG A 4 -17.63 47.70 19.99
C ARG A 4 -18.97 47.08 19.56
N ALA A 5 -19.40 45.88 19.92
CA ALA A 5 -20.11 45.48 21.15
C ALA A 5 -21.43 46.23 21.46
N SER A 6 -22.52 45.48 21.53
CA SER A 6 -23.36 45.41 22.71
C SER A 6 -24.72 44.72 22.43
N HIS A 7 -25.09 43.81 23.34
CA HIS A 7 -26.42 43.19 23.57
C HIS A 7 -27.40 44.22 24.15
N PRO A 8 -28.75 43.99 24.21
CA PRO A 8 -29.30 43.05 25.19
C PRO A 8 -30.61 42.28 24.82
N ILE A 9 -30.84 41.24 25.61
CA ILE A 9 -32.08 40.45 25.73
C ILE A 9 -33.14 41.27 26.51
N PRO A 10 -34.49 41.05 26.32
CA PRO A 10 -35.16 40.22 27.28
C PRO A 10 -36.27 39.28 26.73
N GLY A 11 -36.49 38.21 27.48
CA GLY A 11 -37.38 37.10 27.20
C GLY A 11 -38.84 37.36 27.33
N ARG A 12 -39.56 36.33 26.87
CA ARG A 12 -40.84 35.82 27.49
C ARG A 12 -41.10 34.37 27.05
N LEU A 13 -41.44 33.59 28.05
CA LEU A 13 -42.08 32.28 27.98
C LEU A 13 -43.31 32.31 27.02
N THR A 14 -43.49 31.27 26.22
CA THR A 14 -44.79 30.60 26.08
C THR A 14 -44.66 29.25 25.36
N VAL A 15 -45.17 28.23 26.06
CA VAL A 15 -45.88 27.02 25.61
C VAL A 15 -45.20 26.07 24.64
N LEU A 16 -44.88 24.89 25.24
CA LEU A 16 -44.68 23.57 24.71
C LEU A 16 -45.77 23.18 23.67
N ALA A 17 -45.39 23.04 22.40
CA ALA A 17 -46.12 22.21 21.47
C ALA A 17 -45.12 21.20 20.90
N ALA A 18 -45.24 19.95 21.34
CA ALA A 18 -44.50 18.81 20.81
C ALA A 18 -44.93 18.61 19.37
N LEU A 19 -44.06 18.97 18.44
CA LEU A 19 -44.15 18.53 17.06
C LEU A 19 -43.33 17.25 16.95
N MET A 20 -44.01 16.08 17.05
CA MET A 20 -43.45 14.83 16.58
C MET A 20 -43.17 14.97 15.08
N ALA A 21 -41.93 15.21 14.70
CA ALA A 21 -41.44 14.91 13.37
C ALA A 21 -41.49 13.39 13.23
N SER A 22 -42.53 12.88 12.60
CA SER A 22 -42.58 11.53 12.09
C SER A 22 -41.45 11.42 11.07
N LEU A 23 -40.36 10.73 11.43
CA LEU A 23 -39.45 10.11 10.51
C LEU A 23 -40.32 9.20 9.64
N SER A 24 -40.67 9.62 8.44
CA SER A 24 -41.21 8.76 7.43
C SER A 24 -40.10 7.77 7.03
N VAL A 25 -40.09 6.61 7.67
CA VAL A 25 -39.49 5.41 7.09
C VAL A 25 -40.17 5.27 5.73
N PRO A 26 -39.44 5.20 4.61
CA PRO A 26 -40.08 4.93 3.32
C PRO A 26 -40.85 3.62 3.47
N ALA A 27 -42.13 3.64 3.17
CA ALA A 27 -42.97 2.45 3.21
C ALA A 27 -42.36 1.45 2.21
N LEU A 28 -41.95 0.29 2.70
CA LEU A 28 -41.65 -0.86 1.89
C LEU A 28 -42.87 -1.15 1.02
N ALA A 29 -42.68 -1.55 -0.24
CA ALA A 29 -43.76 -1.93 -1.15
C ALA A 29 -44.60 -3.05 -0.45
N ALA A 30 -45.91 -3.03 -0.63
CA ALA A 30 -46.75 -4.13 -0.21
C ALA A 30 -46.29 -5.39 -0.93
N PRO A 31 -46.44 -6.63 -0.32
CA PRO A 31 -46.05 -7.87 -0.95
C PRO A 31 -46.54 -7.94 -2.40
N GLY A 32 -45.64 -8.08 -3.37
CA GLY A 32 -45.95 -8.00 -4.79
C GLY A 32 -46.78 -9.21 -5.28
N ASP A 33 -47.60 -8.99 -6.30
CA ASP A 33 -48.37 -10.08 -6.94
C ASP A 33 -47.43 -11.02 -7.74
N VAL A 34 -46.39 -10.48 -8.35
CA VAL A 34 -45.31 -11.23 -9.00
C VAL A 34 -44.02 -10.87 -8.27
N VAL A 35 -43.25 -11.88 -7.89
CA VAL A 35 -42.03 -11.71 -7.09
C VAL A 35 -40.82 -12.29 -7.80
N ILE A 36 -39.62 -11.87 -7.41
CA ILE A 36 -38.34 -12.48 -7.77
C ILE A 36 -38.19 -13.76 -6.94
N SER A 37 -38.13 -14.93 -7.60
CA SER A 37 -38.04 -16.22 -6.92
C SER A 37 -36.62 -16.78 -6.90
N GLN A 38 -35.75 -16.39 -7.82
CA GLN A 38 -34.29 -16.70 -7.75
C GLN A 38 -33.44 -15.56 -8.29
N VAL A 39 -32.26 -15.38 -7.72
CA VAL A 39 -31.19 -14.52 -8.24
C VAL A 39 -29.89 -15.31 -8.27
N TYR A 40 -29.25 -15.38 -9.44
CA TYR A 40 -27.95 -16.04 -9.64
C TYR A 40 -27.06 -15.18 -10.51
N GLY A 41 -25.97 -14.68 -9.97
CA GLY A 41 -24.98 -13.81 -10.64
C GLY A 41 -23.62 -14.47 -10.85
N GLY A 42 -23.53 -15.79 -10.71
CA GLY A 42 -22.28 -16.54 -10.85
C GLY A 42 -22.01 -17.10 -12.25
N GLY A 43 -22.88 -16.79 -13.23
CA GLY A 43 -22.89 -17.39 -14.55
C GLY A 43 -21.58 -17.29 -15.30
N GLY A 44 -21.07 -18.44 -15.78
CA GLY A 44 -19.84 -18.52 -16.56
C GLY A 44 -18.56 -18.10 -15.86
N ASN A 45 -18.58 -17.92 -14.55
CA ASN A 45 -17.38 -17.73 -13.74
C ASN A 45 -16.65 -19.07 -13.49
N ASN A 46 -15.43 -19.03 -13.00
CA ASN A 46 -14.71 -20.26 -12.66
C ASN A 46 -15.46 -21.04 -11.56
N GLY A 47 -15.83 -22.30 -11.83
CA GLY A 47 -16.62 -23.13 -10.93
C GLY A 47 -18.13 -22.79 -10.90
N ALA A 48 -18.64 -22.07 -11.88
CA ALA A 48 -20.07 -21.75 -12.02
C ALA A 48 -20.93 -22.98 -12.32
N THR A 49 -22.14 -23.00 -11.73
CA THR A 49 -23.13 -24.03 -11.99
C THR A 49 -23.77 -23.89 -13.39
N HIS A 50 -24.02 -22.66 -13.82
CA HIS A 50 -24.61 -22.31 -15.10
C HIS A 50 -23.72 -21.35 -15.92
N GLN A 51 -23.90 -21.34 -17.26
CA GLN A 51 -23.15 -20.48 -18.18
C GLN A 51 -23.56 -19.01 -18.09
N ASN A 52 -24.81 -18.76 -17.72
CA ASN A 52 -25.39 -17.41 -17.69
C ASN A 52 -25.83 -17.02 -16.29
N ASP A 53 -25.76 -15.75 -16.00
CA ASP A 53 -26.53 -15.13 -14.95
C ASP A 53 -28.01 -15.25 -15.24
N PHE A 54 -28.87 -15.33 -14.22
CA PHE A 54 -30.31 -15.35 -14.42
C PHE A 54 -31.08 -14.73 -13.24
N ILE A 55 -32.31 -14.29 -13.55
CA ILE A 55 -33.30 -13.86 -12.59
C ILE A 55 -34.56 -14.68 -12.87
N GLU A 56 -35.18 -15.27 -11.87
CA GLU A 56 -36.40 -16.03 -11.99
C GLU A 56 -37.53 -15.28 -11.28
N LEU A 57 -38.68 -15.14 -11.93
CA LEU A 57 -39.88 -14.56 -11.37
C LEU A 57 -40.93 -15.60 -11.09
N PHE A 58 -41.88 -15.30 -10.22
CA PHE A 58 -42.95 -16.19 -9.83
C PHE A 58 -44.26 -15.42 -9.57
N ASN A 59 -45.37 -15.90 -10.16
CA ASN A 59 -46.69 -15.32 -9.97
C ASN A 59 -47.41 -15.96 -8.79
N ARG A 60 -47.59 -15.20 -7.71
CA ARG A 60 -48.25 -15.65 -6.47
C ARG A 60 -49.76 -15.51 -6.52
N THR A 61 -50.31 -14.89 -7.53
CA THR A 61 -51.74 -14.54 -7.64
C THR A 61 -52.56 -15.69 -8.28
N ASN A 62 -53.87 -15.56 -8.19
CA ASN A 62 -54.81 -16.44 -8.88
C ASN A 62 -55.16 -15.95 -10.28
N ALA A 63 -54.50 -14.89 -10.77
CA ALA A 63 -54.76 -14.31 -12.09
C ALA A 63 -53.47 -14.30 -12.94
N ALA A 64 -53.61 -14.29 -14.25
CA ALA A 64 -52.51 -14.12 -15.17
C ALA A 64 -52.06 -12.64 -15.14
N VAL A 65 -50.73 -12.41 -15.16
CA VAL A 65 -50.15 -11.05 -15.16
C VAL A 65 -49.37 -10.83 -16.47
N ASP A 66 -49.72 -9.73 -17.18
CA ASP A 66 -48.99 -9.30 -18.38
C ASP A 66 -47.70 -8.59 -17.98
N LEU A 67 -46.56 -9.12 -18.39
CA LEU A 67 -45.23 -8.57 -18.11
C LEU A 67 -44.67 -7.67 -19.23
N SER A 68 -45.44 -7.44 -20.31
CA SER A 68 -44.94 -6.75 -21.52
C SER A 68 -44.49 -5.29 -21.28
N THR A 69 -44.95 -4.66 -20.18
CA THR A 69 -44.54 -3.31 -19.78
C THR A 69 -43.51 -3.33 -18.65
N TRP A 70 -43.14 -4.49 -18.13
CA TRP A 70 -42.29 -4.65 -16.95
C TRP A 70 -40.81 -4.80 -17.33
N SER A 71 -39.95 -4.69 -16.33
CA SER A 71 -38.53 -4.92 -16.44
C SER A 71 -37.92 -5.55 -15.15
N VAL A 72 -36.89 -6.35 -15.28
CA VAL A 72 -35.98 -6.62 -14.17
C VAL A 72 -34.79 -5.67 -14.30
N GLN A 73 -34.35 -5.13 -13.19
CA GLN A 73 -33.25 -4.16 -13.16
C GLN A 73 -32.21 -4.55 -12.12
N TYR A 74 -30.95 -4.31 -12.46
CA TYR A 74 -29.81 -4.64 -11.60
C TYR A 74 -28.86 -3.44 -11.41
N THR A 75 -28.27 -3.36 -10.21
CA THR A 75 -27.10 -2.51 -9.93
C THR A 75 -26.20 -3.21 -8.91
N SER A 76 -24.93 -2.76 -8.80
CA SER A 76 -24.00 -3.27 -7.79
C SER A 76 -24.51 -2.98 -6.37
N SER A 77 -23.86 -3.58 -5.36
CA SER A 77 -24.29 -3.49 -3.95
C SER A 77 -24.43 -2.05 -3.42
N SER A 78 -23.57 -1.14 -3.85
CA SER A 78 -23.62 0.29 -3.50
C SER A 78 -24.07 1.18 -4.68
N GLY A 79 -24.37 0.60 -5.83
CA GLY A 79 -24.68 1.32 -7.06
C GLY A 79 -25.95 2.18 -6.98
N THR A 80 -25.95 3.26 -7.75
CA THR A 80 -27.06 4.22 -7.88
C THR A 80 -27.56 4.35 -9.31
N THR A 81 -26.83 3.79 -10.28
CA THR A 81 -27.18 3.73 -11.70
C THR A 81 -27.60 2.30 -12.03
N TRP A 82 -28.77 2.14 -12.62
CA TRP A 82 -29.39 0.84 -12.89
C TRP A 82 -29.29 0.49 -14.36
N ALA A 83 -29.21 -0.79 -14.66
CA ALA A 83 -29.38 -1.39 -15.98
C ALA A 83 -30.59 -2.31 -15.98
N GLN A 84 -31.24 -2.55 -17.13
CA GLN A 84 -32.48 -3.31 -17.17
C GLN A 84 -32.51 -4.36 -18.31
N THR A 85 -33.28 -5.42 -18.06
CA THR A 85 -33.80 -6.32 -19.07
C THR A 85 -35.30 -6.15 -19.13
N ARG A 86 -35.85 -5.89 -20.31
CA ARG A 86 -37.30 -5.73 -20.54
C ARG A 86 -37.95 -7.09 -20.64
N LEU A 87 -39.11 -7.22 -20.01
CA LEU A 87 -39.90 -8.46 -20.02
C LEU A 87 -40.90 -8.46 -21.15
N THR A 88 -41.41 -9.66 -21.52
CA THR A 88 -42.40 -9.86 -22.54
C THR A 88 -43.38 -10.99 -22.14
N GLY A 89 -44.56 -10.99 -22.69
CA GLY A 89 -45.55 -12.07 -22.50
C GLY A 89 -46.24 -12.02 -21.14
N THR A 90 -46.85 -13.14 -20.75
CA THR A 90 -47.75 -13.28 -19.61
C THR A 90 -47.30 -14.43 -18.71
N ILE A 91 -47.25 -14.18 -17.38
CA ILE A 91 -47.00 -15.21 -16.38
C ILE A 91 -48.31 -15.67 -15.74
N GLN A 92 -48.63 -16.97 -15.84
CA GLN A 92 -49.90 -17.54 -15.33
C GLN A 92 -49.84 -17.75 -13.81
N PRO A 93 -50.96 -17.96 -13.11
CA PRO A 93 -50.99 -18.27 -11.69
C PRO A 93 -50.05 -19.45 -11.32
N GLY A 94 -49.24 -19.27 -10.31
CA GLY A 94 -48.25 -20.25 -9.83
C GLY A 94 -47.16 -20.64 -10.81
N GLN A 95 -47.00 -19.91 -11.90
CA GLN A 95 -46.00 -20.17 -12.92
C GLN A 95 -44.69 -19.44 -12.58
N TYR A 96 -43.58 -20.03 -13.04
CA TYR A 96 -42.26 -19.39 -13.01
C TYR A 96 -41.94 -18.73 -14.36
N TYR A 97 -41.04 -17.76 -14.38
CA TYR A 97 -40.62 -17.07 -15.58
C TYR A 97 -39.11 -16.81 -15.50
N LEU A 98 -38.33 -17.33 -16.43
CA LEU A 98 -36.88 -17.32 -16.43
C LEU A 98 -36.32 -16.18 -17.30
N VAL A 99 -35.58 -15.27 -16.72
CA VAL A 99 -34.82 -14.24 -17.45
C VAL A 99 -33.37 -14.64 -17.48
N GLN A 100 -32.88 -15.00 -18.64
CA GLN A 100 -31.47 -15.26 -18.89
C GLN A 100 -30.73 -13.94 -19.05
N GLU A 101 -29.63 -13.79 -18.38
CA GLU A 101 -28.77 -12.59 -18.44
C GLU A 101 -27.39 -12.90 -19.02
N ALA A 102 -26.38 -12.06 -18.74
CA ALA A 102 -25.06 -12.17 -19.37
C ALA A 102 -24.43 -13.56 -19.20
N ALA A 103 -23.72 -14.02 -20.24
CA ALA A 103 -22.87 -15.17 -20.18
C ALA A 103 -21.45 -14.77 -19.79
N GLY A 104 -20.81 -15.55 -18.92
CA GLY A 104 -19.37 -15.43 -18.65
C GLY A 104 -18.53 -16.30 -19.61
N ALA A 105 -17.21 -16.17 -19.51
CA ALA A 105 -16.26 -16.88 -20.38
C ALA A 105 -15.93 -18.32 -19.92
N GLY A 106 -16.40 -18.72 -18.72
CA GLY A 106 -16.11 -20.03 -18.12
C GLY A 106 -17.10 -21.11 -18.51
N SER A 107 -16.92 -22.29 -17.94
CA SER A 107 -17.80 -23.48 -18.15
C SER A 107 -18.95 -23.48 -17.14
N GLY A 108 -20.09 -24.02 -17.52
CA GLY A 108 -21.27 -24.26 -16.70
C GLY A 108 -22.35 -24.98 -17.52
N ALA A 109 -23.41 -25.45 -16.87
CA ALA A 109 -24.54 -26.02 -17.59
C ALA A 109 -25.34 -24.91 -18.31
N ALA A 110 -25.90 -25.20 -19.47
CA ALA A 110 -26.86 -24.31 -20.11
C ALA A 110 -28.12 -24.16 -19.23
N LEU A 111 -28.72 -22.97 -19.22
CA LEU A 111 -30.01 -22.75 -18.58
C LEU A 111 -31.13 -23.51 -19.32
N PRO A 112 -32.25 -23.82 -18.66
CA PRO A 112 -33.50 -24.17 -19.38
C PRO A 112 -33.87 -23.06 -20.39
N GLN A 113 -34.75 -23.37 -21.36
CA GLN A 113 -35.20 -22.38 -22.33
C GLN A 113 -35.72 -21.13 -21.59
N ALA A 114 -35.05 -20.01 -21.75
CA ALA A 114 -35.43 -18.75 -21.11
C ALA A 114 -36.71 -18.16 -21.71
N ASP A 115 -37.53 -17.54 -20.87
CA ASP A 115 -38.76 -16.84 -21.28
C ASP A 115 -38.44 -15.40 -21.72
N ALA A 116 -37.36 -14.80 -21.23
CA ALA A 116 -36.78 -13.55 -21.71
C ALA A 116 -35.24 -13.63 -21.66
N THR A 117 -34.58 -12.77 -22.48
CA THR A 117 -33.09 -12.67 -22.52
C THR A 117 -32.64 -11.24 -22.41
N GLY A 118 -31.61 -11.03 -21.63
CA GLY A 118 -30.94 -9.79 -21.41
C GLY A 118 -29.40 -9.91 -21.40
N THR A 119 -28.75 -8.85 -20.96
CA THR A 119 -27.30 -8.74 -20.97
C THR A 119 -26.75 -8.20 -19.64
N LEU A 120 -27.53 -8.23 -18.55
CA LEU A 120 -27.09 -7.79 -17.25
C LEU A 120 -25.96 -8.70 -16.75
N SER A 121 -24.79 -8.12 -16.50
CA SER A 121 -23.67 -8.81 -15.87
C SER A 121 -23.77 -8.59 -14.37
N MET A 122 -24.21 -9.59 -13.65
CA MET A 122 -24.44 -9.52 -12.22
C MET A 122 -23.23 -9.99 -11.43
N SER A 123 -23.04 -9.44 -10.25
CA SER A 123 -22.00 -9.92 -9.33
C SER A 123 -22.39 -11.28 -8.76
N ALA A 124 -21.42 -12.19 -8.67
CA ALA A 124 -21.63 -13.51 -8.10
C ALA A 124 -21.91 -13.49 -6.59
N THR A 125 -21.59 -12.42 -5.89
CA THR A 125 -21.59 -12.39 -4.42
C THR A 125 -22.49 -11.35 -3.80
N THR A 126 -22.68 -10.19 -4.44
CA THR A 126 -23.35 -9.05 -3.82
C THR A 126 -23.97 -8.12 -4.87
N GLY A 127 -25.16 -7.62 -4.64
CA GLY A 127 -25.84 -6.74 -5.59
C GLY A 127 -27.29 -6.47 -5.23
N LYS A 128 -27.98 -5.75 -6.11
CA LYS A 128 -29.40 -5.38 -5.95
C LYS A 128 -30.14 -5.69 -7.25
N VAL A 129 -31.27 -6.43 -7.14
CA VAL A 129 -32.20 -6.71 -8.24
C VAL A 129 -33.56 -6.17 -7.87
N ALA A 130 -34.23 -5.52 -8.79
CA ALA A 130 -35.61 -5.02 -8.65
C ALA A 130 -36.51 -5.52 -9.79
N LEU A 131 -37.70 -5.95 -9.47
CA LEU A 131 -38.78 -6.16 -10.42
C LEU A 131 -39.61 -4.88 -10.49
N VAL A 132 -39.76 -4.33 -11.69
CA VAL A 132 -40.35 -2.98 -11.90
C VAL A 132 -41.52 -3.09 -12.90
N SER A 133 -42.68 -2.57 -12.54
CA SER A 133 -43.90 -2.65 -13.38
C SER A 133 -43.91 -1.70 -14.61
N ASN A 134 -42.77 -1.07 -14.90
CA ASN A 134 -42.56 -0.30 -16.13
C ASN A 134 -41.14 -0.53 -16.69
N GLN A 135 -40.79 0.16 -17.76
CA GLN A 135 -39.49 0.04 -18.42
C GLN A 135 -38.62 1.32 -18.26
N THR A 136 -38.93 2.16 -17.26
CA THR A 136 -38.10 3.31 -16.90
C THR A 136 -36.95 2.87 -15.98
N LEU A 137 -35.73 3.28 -16.32
CA LEU A 137 -34.57 2.99 -15.47
C LEU A 137 -34.71 3.61 -14.08
N LEU A 138 -34.46 2.81 -13.07
CA LEU A 138 -34.36 3.27 -11.69
C LEU A 138 -33.15 4.16 -11.50
N SER A 139 -33.15 5.00 -10.49
CA SER A 139 -32.03 5.83 -10.09
C SER A 139 -31.95 5.97 -8.56
N GLY A 140 -30.75 6.15 -8.04
CA GLY A 140 -30.48 6.23 -6.61
C GLY A 140 -30.23 4.85 -5.96
N ALA A 141 -29.78 4.87 -4.72
CA ALA A 141 -29.38 3.66 -3.99
C ALA A 141 -30.59 2.80 -3.52
N SER A 142 -31.75 3.42 -3.28
CA SER A 142 -32.94 2.80 -2.68
C SER A 142 -34.23 3.25 -3.39
N PRO A 143 -34.42 2.96 -4.69
CA PRO A 143 -35.63 3.35 -5.42
C PRO A 143 -36.81 2.49 -4.97
N THR A 144 -38.00 3.11 -4.87
CA THR A 144 -39.25 2.45 -4.49
C THR A 144 -40.41 2.66 -5.48
N ALA A 145 -40.28 3.61 -6.40
CA ALA A 145 -41.36 3.95 -7.36
C ALA A 145 -41.48 2.84 -8.41
N ASN A 146 -42.72 2.29 -8.57
CA ASN A 146 -43.06 1.20 -9.48
C ASN A 146 -42.28 -0.12 -9.25
N VAL A 147 -41.56 -0.26 -8.13
CA VAL A 147 -40.91 -1.51 -7.72
C VAL A 147 -41.97 -2.44 -7.15
N GLN A 148 -42.08 -3.65 -7.68
CA GLN A 148 -43.03 -4.69 -7.28
C GLN A 148 -42.38 -5.64 -6.27
N ASP A 149 -41.08 -5.92 -6.42
CA ASP A 149 -40.28 -6.75 -5.54
C ASP A 149 -38.83 -6.31 -5.63
N PHE A 150 -38.08 -6.45 -4.53
CA PHE A 150 -36.71 -6.00 -4.44
C PHE A 150 -35.84 -7.01 -3.68
N VAL A 151 -34.76 -7.44 -4.28
CA VAL A 151 -33.83 -8.39 -3.65
C VAL A 151 -32.45 -7.75 -3.56
N GLY A 152 -32.02 -7.41 -2.32
CA GLY A 152 -30.61 -7.13 -2.00
C GLY A 152 -29.93 -8.41 -1.52
N PHE A 153 -28.71 -8.66 -2.01
CA PHE A 153 -27.97 -9.84 -1.63
C PHE A 153 -26.52 -9.52 -1.28
N GLY A 154 -25.95 -10.28 -0.34
CA GLY A 154 -24.62 -10.03 0.21
C GLY A 154 -24.52 -8.67 0.89
N GLY A 155 -23.48 -7.89 0.56
CA GLY A 155 -23.24 -6.55 1.12
C GLY A 155 -24.08 -5.43 0.48
N ALA A 156 -25.31 -5.69 0.01
CA ALA A 156 -26.18 -4.68 -0.58
C ALA A 156 -26.53 -3.57 0.41
N ASN A 157 -26.35 -2.32 0.03
CA ASN A 157 -26.67 -1.15 0.86
C ASN A 157 -28.19 -0.82 0.94
N PHE A 158 -29.01 -1.57 0.23
CA PHE A 158 -30.49 -1.50 0.31
C PHE A 158 -31.09 -2.88 -0.06
N SER A 159 -32.11 -3.26 0.66
CA SER A 159 -32.87 -4.51 0.55
C SER A 159 -34.23 -4.36 1.22
N GLU A 160 -35.10 -5.29 1.05
CA GLU A 160 -36.29 -5.42 1.92
C GLU A 160 -35.83 -5.91 3.29
N THR A 161 -35.95 -5.07 4.27
CA THR A 161 -35.51 -5.21 5.68
C THR A 161 -34.02 -5.56 5.80
N SER A 162 -33.61 -6.76 5.39
CA SER A 162 -32.23 -7.23 5.44
C SER A 162 -31.86 -8.01 4.17
N PRO A 163 -30.65 -7.86 3.62
CA PRO A 163 -30.23 -8.59 2.40
C PRO A 163 -30.14 -10.09 2.64
N THR A 164 -30.22 -10.87 1.58
CA THR A 164 -29.89 -12.30 1.67
C THR A 164 -28.40 -12.48 2.00
N PRO A 165 -27.97 -13.61 2.55
CA PRO A 165 -26.55 -13.91 2.70
C PRO A 165 -25.78 -13.78 1.37
N VAL A 166 -24.44 -13.70 1.46
CA VAL A 166 -23.54 -13.62 0.30
C VAL A 166 -23.73 -14.85 -0.60
N LEU A 167 -23.88 -14.64 -1.90
CA LEU A 167 -23.95 -15.71 -2.90
C LEU A 167 -22.54 -16.15 -3.33
N SER A 168 -22.46 -17.10 -4.25
CA SER A 168 -21.20 -17.58 -4.82
C SER A 168 -21.38 -17.97 -6.30
N ASN A 169 -20.29 -18.37 -6.96
CA ASN A 169 -20.36 -18.88 -8.33
C ASN A 169 -21.25 -20.12 -8.49
N SER A 170 -21.57 -20.86 -7.41
CA SER A 170 -22.37 -22.08 -7.43
C SER A 170 -23.71 -21.99 -6.68
N THR A 171 -24.01 -20.86 -6.03
CA THR A 171 -25.24 -20.70 -5.24
C THR A 171 -26.08 -19.51 -5.72
N ALA A 172 -27.40 -19.64 -5.58
CA ALA A 172 -28.41 -18.64 -5.85
C ALA A 172 -29.16 -18.30 -4.57
N ALA A 173 -29.72 -17.10 -4.48
CA ALA A 173 -30.78 -16.79 -3.53
C ALA A 173 -32.09 -17.34 -4.08
N ILE A 174 -32.71 -18.31 -3.39
CA ILE A 174 -33.97 -18.97 -3.79
C ILE A 174 -35.04 -18.62 -2.78
N ARG A 175 -36.18 -18.05 -3.25
CA ARG A 175 -37.29 -17.67 -2.39
C ARG A 175 -38.00 -18.92 -1.85
N ASN A 176 -38.20 -18.91 -0.54
CA ASN A 176 -38.80 -20.00 0.21
C ASN A 176 -40.25 -20.28 -0.22
N GLY A 177 -40.76 -21.48 0.12
CA GLY A 177 -42.10 -21.89 -0.26
C GLY A 177 -42.31 -22.01 -1.75
N GLY A 178 -41.26 -22.26 -2.54
CA GLY A 178 -41.33 -22.33 -4.00
C GLY A 178 -41.75 -21.02 -4.67
N GLY A 179 -41.41 -19.87 -4.09
CA GLY A 179 -41.78 -18.54 -4.55
C GLY A 179 -42.94 -17.89 -3.77
N CYS A 180 -43.60 -18.64 -2.89
CA CYS A 180 -44.80 -18.15 -2.18
C CYS A 180 -44.51 -17.31 -0.96
N THR A 181 -43.35 -17.43 -0.34
CA THR A 181 -42.97 -16.67 0.87
C THR A 181 -42.47 -15.31 0.49
N ASP A 182 -43.12 -14.27 1.01
CA ASP A 182 -42.69 -12.90 0.86
C ASP A 182 -43.21 -12.09 2.05
N THR A 183 -42.27 -11.75 2.93
CA THR A 183 -42.53 -11.01 4.17
C THR A 183 -41.88 -9.61 4.15
N ASN A 184 -41.41 -9.18 2.98
CA ASN A 184 -40.58 -7.98 2.79
C ASN A 184 -39.30 -8.01 3.65
N ASN A 185 -38.68 -9.22 3.74
CA ASN A 185 -37.40 -9.39 4.42
C ASN A 185 -36.58 -10.42 3.66
N ASN A 186 -35.67 -9.96 2.77
CA ASN A 186 -34.92 -10.85 1.90
C ASN A 186 -34.11 -11.90 2.68
N ALA A 187 -33.59 -11.59 3.88
CA ALA A 187 -32.87 -12.56 4.71
C ALA A 187 -33.79 -13.69 5.21
N ALA A 188 -35.07 -13.42 5.46
CA ALA A 188 -36.06 -14.41 5.91
C ALA A 188 -36.71 -15.15 4.75
N ASP A 189 -36.92 -14.46 3.63
CA ASP A 189 -37.69 -14.98 2.49
C ASP A 189 -36.88 -15.85 1.55
N PHE A 190 -35.56 -15.75 1.59
CA PHE A 190 -34.63 -16.48 0.71
C PHE A 190 -33.71 -17.42 1.46
N THR A 191 -33.45 -18.55 0.84
CA THR A 191 -32.38 -19.48 1.24
C THR A 191 -31.29 -19.48 0.16
N VAL A 192 -30.02 -19.35 0.57
CA VAL A 192 -28.87 -19.44 -0.34
C VAL A 192 -28.46 -20.91 -0.49
N THR A 193 -28.67 -21.46 -1.69
CA THR A 193 -28.37 -22.84 -2.02
C THR A 193 -28.03 -23.00 -3.51
N GLY A 194 -27.77 -24.24 -3.98
CA GLY A 194 -27.49 -24.50 -5.39
C GLY A 194 -28.60 -23.98 -6.31
N ALA A 195 -28.23 -23.31 -7.40
CA ALA A 195 -29.17 -22.72 -8.35
C ALA A 195 -30.05 -23.78 -9.04
N THR A 196 -31.35 -23.56 -9.10
CA THR A 196 -32.35 -24.45 -9.69
C THR A 196 -33.32 -23.67 -10.59
N PRO A 197 -32.85 -23.16 -11.76
CA PRO A 197 -33.66 -22.30 -12.61
C PRO A 197 -34.90 -23.01 -13.17
N ARG A 198 -36.06 -22.32 -13.11
CA ARG A 198 -37.35 -22.74 -13.59
C ARG A 198 -37.91 -21.73 -14.57
N ASN A 199 -38.63 -22.15 -15.57
CA ASN A 199 -39.26 -21.34 -16.61
C ASN A 199 -40.78 -21.56 -16.68
N THR A 200 -41.45 -20.98 -17.65
CA THR A 200 -42.90 -21.10 -17.86
C THR A 200 -43.36 -22.54 -18.14
N SER A 201 -42.47 -23.42 -18.53
CA SER A 201 -42.78 -24.84 -18.73
C SER A 201 -42.62 -25.71 -17.46
N SER A 202 -42.07 -25.15 -16.40
CA SER A 202 -41.87 -25.86 -15.12
C SER A 202 -43.20 -26.09 -14.40
N THR A 203 -43.27 -27.12 -13.55
CA THR A 203 -44.47 -27.39 -12.74
C THR A 203 -44.87 -26.17 -11.92
N ARG A 204 -46.13 -25.79 -12.05
CA ARG A 204 -46.70 -24.65 -11.32
C ARG A 204 -46.80 -24.92 -9.82
N ASN A 205 -46.63 -23.88 -9.01
CA ASN A 205 -46.79 -23.90 -7.57
C ASN A 205 -47.89 -22.89 -7.17
N LEU A 206 -49.07 -23.35 -6.80
CA LEU A 206 -50.18 -22.44 -6.43
C LEU A 206 -50.09 -22.08 -4.96
N CYS A 207 -49.94 -20.79 -4.65
CA CYS A 207 -49.95 -20.27 -3.31
C CYS A 207 -51.36 -20.14 -2.73
N GLY A 208 -51.81 -21.11 -1.98
CA GLY A 208 -53.13 -21.06 -1.33
C GLY A 208 -54.20 -21.84 -2.09
N GLY A 209 -54.41 -23.06 -1.68
CA GLY A 209 -55.27 -24.05 -2.31
C GLY A 209 -56.74 -23.69 -2.23
N GLY A 210 -57.45 -24.17 -3.20
CA GLY A 210 -58.90 -24.31 -3.18
C GLY A 210 -59.32 -25.46 -4.03
N GLY A 211 -59.72 -26.58 -3.44
CA GLY A 211 -60.36 -27.74 -4.11
C GLY A 211 -60.59 -28.84 -3.14
N GLY A 212 -61.82 -28.98 -2.66
CA GLY A 212 -62.23 -29.86 -1.57
C GLY A 212 -61.86 -31.33 -1.69
N THR A 213 -61.07 -31.73 -0.78
CA THR A 213 -61.07 -33.01 -0.09
C THR A 213 -61.13 -32.67 1.41
N PRO A 214 -61.62 -33.61 2.31
CA PRO A 214 -61.71 -33.30 3.74
C PRO A 214 -60.43 -32.69 4.24
N PRO A 215 -60.44 -31.75 5.21
CA PRO A 215 -59.23 -31.06 5.59
C PRO A 215 -58.13 -32.04 5.94
N ALA A 216 -57.04 -31.99 5.21
CA ALA A 216 -55.84 -32.71 5.60
C ALA A 216 -55.43 -32.12 6.95
N ALA A 217 -55.22 -33.00 7.91
CA ALA A 217 -54.81 -32.65 9.27
C ALA A 217 -53.62 -31.64 9.17
N GLN A 218 -53.76 -30.53 9.91
CA GLN A 218 -52.75 -29.48 9.92
C GLN A 218 -51.47 -30.04 10.56
N PRO A 219 -50.27 -29.64 10.13
CA PRO A 219 -49.05 -30.12 10.73
C PRO A 219 -48.80 -29.51 12.12
N ILE A 220 -48.22 -30.32 13.00
CA ILE A 220 -47.74 -29.83 14.31
C ILE A 220 -46.74 -28.70 14.09
N VAL A 221 -46.95 -27.58 14.78
CA VAL A 221 -46.00 -26.44 14.82
C VAL A 221 -45.15 -26.59 16.08
N THR A 222 -43.84 -26.73 15.91
CA THR A 222 -42.88 -26.81 17.01
C THR A 222 -42.30 -25.41 17.32
N ASN A 223 -42.23 -25.06 18.60
CA ASN A 223 -41.59 -23.86 19.13
C ASN A 223 -40.45 -24.29 20.06
N CYS A 224 -39.31 -24.55 19.50
CA CYS A 224 -38.11 -24.96 20.22
C CYS A 224 -37.03 -23.85 20.08
N PRO A 225 -36.30 -23.52 21.14
CA PRO A 225 -35.14 -22.65 21.00
C PRO A 225 -34.08 -23.30 20.09
N ALA A 226 -33.41 -22.51 19.28
CA ALA A 226 -32.34 -23.02 18.42
C ALA A 226 -31.17 -23.61 19.25
N SER A 227 -30.94 -23.09 20.44
CA SER A 227 -29.94 -23.61 21.39
C SER A 227 -30.36 -23.43 22.85
N ILE A 228 -29.84 -24.32 23.72
CA ILE A 228 -29.89 -24.21 25.17
C ILE A 228 -28.46 -24.30 25.69
N SER A 229 -27.99 -23.34 26.49
CA SER A 229 -26.62 -23.27 26.99
C SER A 229 -26.50 -23.31 28.49
N GLY A 230 -25.45 -23.93 29.02
CA GLY A 230 -25.10 -23.98 30.44
C GLY A 230 -23.65 -24.42 30.63
N ARG A 231 -23.23 -24.58 31.89
CA ARG A 231 -21.86 -24.95 32.24
C ARG A 231 -21.78 -26.43 32.61
N SER A 232 -20.68 -27.10 32.25
CA SER A 232 -20.32 -28.41 32.78
C SER A 232 -20.19 -28.32 34.31
N GLY A 233 -20.67 -29.35 35.02
CA GLY A 233 -20.73 -29.35 36.46
C GLY A 233 -21.99 -28.70 37.08
N THR A 234 -22.89 -28.11 36.28
CA THR A 234 -24.13 -27.48 36.73
C THR A 234 -25.29 -27.96 35.83
N ALA A 235 -26.32 -28.48 36.44
CA ALA A 235 -27.53 -28.89 35.74
C ALA A 235 -28.32 -27.67 35.25
N PHE A 236 -28.85 -27.73 34.02
CA PHE A 236 -29.68 -26.69 33.45
C PHE A 236 -30.75 -27.29 32.52
N SER A 237 -31.74 -26.50 32.12
CA SER A 237 -32.80 -26.97 31.24
C SER A 237 -33.38 -25.86 30.37
N GLY A 238 -34.11 -26.24 29.31
CA GLY A 238 -34.85 -25.31 28.46
C GLY A 238 -36.23 -25.82 28.12
N LEU A 239 -37.17 -24.87 28.03
CA LEU A 239 -38.57 -25.16 27.70
C LEU A 239 -38.74 -25.38 26.21
N LEU A 240 -39.42 -26.41 25.81
CA LEU A 240 -39.84 -26.76 24.44
C LEU A 240 -41.37 -26.76 24.38
N GLN A 241 -41.95 -26.29 23.30
CA GLN A 241 -43.38 -26.26 23.08
C GLN A 241 -43.76 -26.76 21.69
N ALA A 242 -44.94 -27.28 21.56
CA ALA A 242 -45.53 -27.60 20.26
C ALA A 242 -47.05 -27.44 20.33
N SER A 243 -47.68 -27.04 19.24
CA SER A 243 -49.13 -26.92 19.13
C SER A 243 -49.59 -27.47 17.79
N ASP A 244 -50.85 -27.89 17.78
CA ASP A 244 -51.53 -28.36 16.60
C ASP A 244 -52.92 -27.77 16.57
N VAL A 245 -53.35 -27.15 15.48
CA VAL A 245 -54.57 -26.36 15.38
C VAL A 245 -55.81 -27.24 15.42
N ASP A 246 -55.73 -28.46 14.85
CA ASP A 246 -56.89 -29.37 14.68
C ASP A 246 -56.74 -30.69 15.44
N SER A 247 -55.58 -30.91 16.11
CA SER A 247 -55.33 -32.12 16.87
C SER A 247 -54.68 -31.86 18.22
N ILE A 248 -54.55 -32.87 19.07
CA ILE A 248 -53.92 -32.74 20.38
C ILE A 248 -52.51 -33.31 20.31
N VAL A 249 -51.50 -32.47 20.58
CA VAL A 249 -50.10 -32.91 20.77
C VAL A 249 -50.07 -33.66 22.11
N ASN A 250 -49.86 -34.96 22.04
CA ASN A 250 -50.05 -35.90 23.18
C ASN A 250 -48.76 -36.63 23.60
N SER A 251 -47.67 -36.48 22.82
CA SER A 251 -46.39 -37.08 23.17
C SER A 251 -45.18 -36.28 22.65
N ALA A 252 -44.04 -36.40 23.31
CA ALA A 252 -42.77 -35.90 22.89
C ALA A 252 -41.64 -36.86 23.33
N GLY A 253 -40.62 -36.95 22.51
CA GLY A 253 -39.45 -37.80 22.78
C GLY A 253 -38.18 -37.35 22.06
N ILE A 254 -37.04 -37.69 22.59
CA ILE A 254 -35.74 -37.53 21.89
C ILE A 254 -35.60 -38.65 20.84
N THR A 255 -35.56 -38.26 19.58
CA THR A 255 -35.48 -39.22 18.46
C THR A 255 -34.11 -39.21 17.77
N GLY A 256 -33.25 -38.19 18.05
CA GLY A 256 -31.87 -38.11 17.55
C GLY A 256 -30.96 -37.41 18.54
N GLY A 257 -29.66 -37.71 18.53
CA GLY A 257 -28.68 -37.12 19.43
C GLY A 257 -28.83 -37.54 20.89
N ALA A 258 -29.50 -38.63 21.19
CA ALA A 258 -29.66 -39.15 22.56
C ALA A 258 -28.29 -39.39 23.22
N ARG A 259 -28.14 -38.89 24.45
CA ARG A 259 -26.89 -38.98 25.23
C ARG A 259 -27.19 -39.11 26.72
N ALA A 260 -26.32 -39.84 27.44
CA ALA A 260 -26.41 -39.94 28.86
C ALA A 260 -26.33 -38.53 29.51
N GLY A 261 -27.20 -38.21 30.42
CA GLY A 261 -27.27 -36.89 31.07
C GLY A 261 -28.09 -35.83 30.32
N ILE A 262 -28.62 -36.14 29.10
CA ILE A 262 -29.56 -35.28 28.40
C ILE A 262 -30.88 -36.02 28.27
N SER A 263 -31.95 -35.47 28.85
CA SER A 263 -33.25 -36.11 28.93
C SER A 263 -34.40 -35.12 28.71
N LEU A 264 -35.52 -35.63 28.21
CA LEU A 264 -36.77 -34.89 28.12
C LEU A 264 -37.59 -35.18 29.37
N THR A 265 -38.00 -34.17 30.10
CA THR A 265 -38.70 -34.26 31.36
C THR A 265 -39.93 -33.36 31.38
N GLY A 266 -40.87 -33.58 32.32
CA GLY A 266 -41.98 -32.67 32.54
C GLY A 266 -42.93 -32.48 31.33
N PHE A 267 -43.09 -33.50 30.47
CA PHE A 267 -44.03 -33.39 29.34
C PHE A 267 -45.44 -33.15 29.83
N THR A 268 -46.07 -32.13 29.28
CA THR A 268 -47.48 -31.79 29.52
C THR A 268 -48.19 -31.74 28.19
N PRO A 269 -49.17 -32.63 27.92
CA PRO A 269 -49.90 -32.64 26.66
C PRO A 269 -50.76 -31.40 26.50
N ALA A 270 -51.08 -31.06 25.25
CA ALA A 270 -52.04 -29.99 24.97
C ALA A 270 -53.40 -30.30 25.57
N ALA A 271 -54.07 -29.32 26.16
CA ALA A 271 -55.39 -29.49 26.80
C ALA A 271 -56.55 -29.73 25.81
N GLY A 272 -56.32 -29.50 24.51
CA GLY A 272 -57.24 -29.65 23.40
C GLY A 272 -56.61 -29.25 22.08
N ALA A 273 -57.28 -29.42 20.96
CA ALA A 273 -56.88 -28.92 19.65
C ALA A 273 -56.62 -27.41 19.71
N GLY A 274 -55.54 -26.95 19.11
CA GLY A 274 -55.06 -25.56 19.20
C GLY A 274 -54.30 -25.20 20.50
N GLY A 275 -54.31 -26.12 21.49
CA GLY A 275 -53.56 -25.94 22.74
C GLY A 275 -52.04 -26.20 22.54
N SER A 276 -51.23 -25.69 23.47
CA SER A 276 -49.78 -25.90 23.50
C SER A 276 -49.44 -27.07 24.42
N ALA A 277 -48.69 -28.05 23.90
CA ALA A 277 -47.97 -29.01 24.72
C ALA A 277 -46.60 -28.46 25.09
N SER A 278 -46.04 -28.86 26.20
CA SER A 278 -44.71 -28.44 26.63
C SER A 278 -43.85 -29.57 27.19
N ALA A 279 -42.55 -29.44 27.10
CA ALA A 279 -41.57 -30.32 27.71
C ALA A 279 -40.34 -29.56 28.15
N GLN A 280 -39.59 -30.10 29.12
CA GLN A 280 -38.29 -29.58 29.52
C GLN A 280 -37.18 -30.46 28.96
N LEU A 281 -36.25 -29.89 28.16
CA LEU A 281 -34.99 -30.56 27.83
C LEU A 281 -34.03 -30.30 29.00
N SER A 282 -33.72 -31.35 29.75
CA SER A 282 -32.92 -31.29 30.98
C SER A 282 -31.54 -31.84 30.74
N ILE A 283 -30.53 -31.12 31.18
CA ILE A 283 -29.11 -31.43 31.03
C ILE A 283 -28.51 -31.58 32.42
N ASP A 284 -27.95 -32.76 32.72
CA ASP A 284 -27.33 -33.06 33.99
C ASP A 284 -25.96 -32.38 34.11
N ALA A 285 -25.55 -32.13 35.39
CA ALA A 285 -24.22 -31.61 35.69
C ALA A 285 -23.04 -32.50 35.22
N SER A 286 -23.30 -33.78 34.96
CA SER A 286 -22.29 -34.73 34.47
C SER A 286 -21.99 -34.64 32.99
N VAL A 287 -22.75 -33.85 32.22
CA VAL A 287 -22.51 -33.71 30.79
C VAL A 287 -21.25 -32.89 30.58
N ALA A 288 -20.27 -33.46 29.87
CA ALA A 288 -18.99 -32.81 29.55
C ALA A 288 -19.20 -31.59 28.65
N GLY A 289 -18.24 -30.66 28.66
CA GLY A 289 -18.20 -29.53 27.70
C GLY A 289 -18.28 -30.02 26.25
N GLY A 290 -19.09 -29.34 25.44
CA GLY A 290 -19.29 -29.66 24.03
C GLY A 290 -20.59 -29.13 23.45
N SER A 291 -20.79 -29.33 22.15
CA SER A 291 -22.01 -29.01 21.42
C SER A 291 -22.73 -30.29 21.03
N TYR A 292 -23.99 -30.43 21.44
CA TYR A 292 -24.76 -31.66 21.29
C TYR A 292 -26.08 -31.32 20.60
N PRO A 293 -26.23 -31.56 19.30
CA PRO A 293 -27.49 -31.43 18.60
C PRO A 293 -28.43 -32.55 19.02
N VAL A 294 -29.60 -32.18 19.56
CA VAL A 294 -30.65 -33.12 20.03
C VAL A 294 -31.90 -32.91 19.20
N VAL A 295 -32.41 -33.97 18.62
CA VAL A 295 -33.65 -33.93 17.85
C VAL A 295 -34.81 -34.39 18.74
N ILE A 296 -35.81 -33.52 18.90
CA ILE A 296 -37.03 -33.76 19.69
C ILE A 296 -38.18 -33.89 18.70
N THR A 297 -38.93 -34.96 18.79
CA THR A 297 -40.13 -35.19 17.99
C THR A 297 -41.36 -35.12 18.86
N PHE A 298 -42.31 -34.31 18.47
CA PHE A 298 -43.65 -34.21 19.03
C PHE A 298 -44.62 -35.00 18.16
N ALA A 299 -45.59 -35.69 18.73
CA ALA A 299 -46.64 -36.35 18.00
C ALA A 299 -48.05 -36.03 18.58
N ASN A 300 -49.06 -36.13 17.70
CA ASN A 300 -50.45 -35.80 18.02
C ASN A 300 -51.35 -37.06 18.00
N SER A 301 -52.63 -36.90 18.35
CA SER A 301 -53.63 -37.97 18.35
C SER A 301 -53.98 -38.50 16.97
N ASP A 302 -53.61 -37.81 15.87
CA ASP A 302 -53.88 -38.19 14.48
C ASP A 302 -52.68 -38.88 13.82
N ASN A 303 -51.69 -39.33 14.61
CA ASN A 303 -50.48 -39.98 14.21
C ASN A 303 -49.56 -39.14 13.31
N GLN A 304 -49.67 -37.81 13.37
CA GLN A 304 -48.66 -36.91 12.76
C GLN A 304 -47.52 -36.69 13.74
N SER A 305 -46.35 -36.31 13.20
CA SER A 305 -45.21 -35.94 14.01
C SER A 305 -44.44 -34.77 13.38
N ALA A 306 -43.88 -33.90 14.23
CA ALA A 306 -42.99 -32.87 13.80
C ALA A 306 -41.76 -32.82 14.74
N SER A 307 -40.59 -32.57 14.15
CA SER A 307 -39.35 -32.56 14.89
C SER A 307 -38.72 -31.19 14.88
N CYS A 308 -38.03 -30.82 15.95
CA CYS A 308 -37.10 -29.72 16.02
C CYS A 308 -35.71 -30.17 16.51
N THR A 309 -34.70 -29.48 16.08
CA THR A 309 -33.34 -29.73 16.58
C THR A 309 -32.95 -28.60 17.53
N VAL A 310 -32.53 -28.94 18.74
CA VAL A 310 -32.00 -28.02 19.74
C VAL A 310 -30.53 -28.31 19.96
N ASN A 311 -29.68 -27.31 19.79
CA ASN A 311 -28.25 -27.47 20.03
C ASN A 311 -27.97 -27.23 21.53
N VAL A 312 -27.64 -28.26 22.29
CA VAL A 312 -27.26 -28.17 23.69
C VAL A 312 -25.77 -27.81 23.78
N LEU A 313 -25.51 -26.60 24.28
CA LEU A 313 -24.14 -26.06 24.38
C LEU A 313 -23.70 -26.14 25.86
N VAL A 314 -22.80 -27.08 26.17
CA VAL A 314 -22.23 -27.24 27.53
C VAL A 314 -20.83 -26.68 27.55
N ALA A 315 -20.63 -25.54 28.23
CA ALA A 315 -19.32 -24.90 28.33
C ALA A 315 -18.40 -25.70 29.28
N GLY A 316 -17.23 -26.09 28.77
CA GLY A 316 -16.13 -26.64 29.55
C GLY A 316 -15.43 -25.53 30.34
N GLN A 317 -14.93 -25.85 31.53
CA GLN A 317 -14.10 -24.97 32.35
C GLN A 317 -12.63 -25.23 32.01
N GLN A 318 -11.93 -24.28 31.41
CA GLN A 318 -10.54 -24.38 31.00
C GLN A 318 -9.77 -23.11 31.39
N SER A 319 -8.45 -23.21 31.64
CA SER A 319 -7.60 -22.01 31.70
C SER A 319 -7.41 -21.40 30.32
N ILE A 320 -7.02 -20.14 30.26
CA ILE A 320 -6.72 -19.46 28.99
C ILE A 320 -5.61 -20.19 28.26
N SER A 321 -4.53 -20.55 28.91
CA SER A 321 -3.39 -21.27 28.35
C SER A 321 -3.77 -22.65 27.79
N GLN A 322 -4.66 -23.39 28.45
CA GLN A 322 -5.21 -24.63 27.89
C GLN A 322 -6.05 -24.41 26.63
N ILE A 323 -6.83 -23.32 26.59
CA ILE A 323 -7.63 -22.95 25.40
C ILE A 323 -6.71 -22.54 24.27
N GLN A 324 -5.70 -21.73 24.52
CA GLN A 324 -4.73 -21.29 23.53
C GLN A 324 -3.91 -22.45 22.99
N GLY A 325 -3.36 -23.29 23.86
CA GLY A 325 -2.40 -24.32 23.50
C GLY A 325 -1.10 -23.73 22.94
N ASN A 326 -0.16 -24.61 22.61
CA ASN A 326 1.14 -24.25 21.98
C ASN A 326 1.21 -24.61 20.49
N GLY A 327 0.10 -25.07 19.90
CA GLY A 327 0.01 -25.48 18.51
C GLY A 327 -0.35 -24.33 17.55
N ALA A 328 -0.56 -24.63 16.28
CA ALA A 328 -0.99 -23.68 15.26
C ALA A 328 -2.46 -23.24 15.43
N ALA A 329 -3.26 -23.99 16.18
CA ALA A 329 -4.64 -23.71 16.48
C ALA A 329 -4.98 -24.24 17.88
N SER A 330 -6.04 -23.70 18.46
CA SER A 330 -6.57 -24.14 19.75
C SER A 330 -6.98 -25.62 19.73
N PRO A 331 -6.65 -26.42 20.75
CA PRO A 331 -7.18 -27.77 20.89
C PRO A 331 -8.70 -27.79 21.15
N PHE A 332 -9.30 -26.64 21.48
CA PHE A 332 -10.72 -26.47 21.74
C PHE A 332 -11.48 -25.76 20.61
N ASN A 333 -10.86 -25.60 19.43
CA ASN A 333 -11.50 -24.96 18.27
C ASN A 333 -12.90 -25.54 18.01
N ASN A 334 -13.90 -24.67 17.76
CA ASN A 334 -15.31 -25.00 17.55
C ASN A 334 -16.00 -25.65 18.75
N SER A 335 -15.50 -25.48 19.98
CA SER A 335 -16.15 -25.96 21.19
C SER A 335 -16.52 -24.81 22.13
N VAL A 336 -17.59 -25.00 22.87
CA VAL A 336 -18.03 -24.02 23.89
C VAL A 336 -17.22 -24.22 25.16
N GLN A 337 -16.54 -23.16 25.57
CA GLN A 337 -15.69 -23.16 26.76
C GLN A 337 -16.05 -22.01 27.70
N THR A 338 -15.68 -22.17 28.96
CA THR A 338 -15.71 -21.08 29.97
C THR A 338 -14.31 -20.85 30.49
N THR A 339 -13.88 -19.58 30.53
CA THR A 339 -12.63 -19.18 31.19
C THR A 339 -12.84 -17.90 32.01
N SER A 340 -11.79 -17.47 32.69
CA SER A 340 -11.79 -16.19 33.39
C SER A 340 -10.43 -15.52 33.26
N GLY A 341 -10.40 -14.19 33.18
CA GLY A 341 -9.19 -13.40 33.12
C GLY A 341 -9.47 -11.93 33.41
N VAL A 342 -8.42 -11.18 33.62
CA VAL A 342 -8.45 -9.74 33.85
C VAL A 342 -8.50 -9.02 32.51
N VAL A 343 -9.38 -8.07 32.31
CA VAL A 343 -9.48 -7.26 31.08
C VAL A 343 -8.25 -6.37 30.96
N THR A 344 -7.44 -6.59 29.93
CA THR A 344 -6.17 -5.88 29.69
C THR A 344 -6.21 -4.84 28.58
N LYS A 345 -7.11 -4.99 27.59
CA LYS A 345 -7.32 -4.03 26.49
C LYS A 345 -8.75 -4.13 25.97
N ILE A 346 -9.30 -2.99 25.59
CA ILE A 346 -10.66 -2.90 25.03
C ILE A 346 -10.58 -2.29 23.63
N PHE A 347 -11.29 -2.92 22.68
CA PHE A 347 -11.45 -2.49 21.29
C PHE A 347 -12.92 -2.17 20.98
N ALA A 348 -13.19 -1.63 19.81
CA ALA A 348 -14.56 -1.33 19.37
C ALA A 348 -15.47 -2.56 19.27
N ALA A 349 -14.91 -3.75 19.00
CA ALA A 349 -15.68 -4.98 18.78
C ALA A 349 -15.21 -6.16 19.62
N GLY A 350 -14.46 -5.92 20.70
CA GLY A 350 -13.96 -6.99 21.57
C GLY A 350 -12.98 -6.50 22.64
N PHE A 351 -12.39 -7.41 23.36
CA PHE A 351 -11.42 -7.11 24.41
C PHE A 351 -10.49 -8.30 24.67
N TYR A 352 -9.29 -8.03 25.19
CA TYR A 352 -8.39 -9.06 25.70
C TYR A 352 -8.62 -9.31 27.18
N ILE A 353 -8.52 -10.59 27.57
CA ILE A 353 -8.41 -11.01 28.96
C ILE A 353 -7.14 -11.80 29.16
N GLN A 354 -6.49 -11.61 30.30
CA GLN A 354 -5.28 -12.35 30.69
C GLN A 354 -5.43 -12.99 32.06
N ASP A 355 -4.92 -14.21 32.19
CA ASP A 355 -4.82 -14.90 33.47
C ASP A 355 -3.80 -14.16 34.36
N PRO A 356 -4.20 -13.66 35.56
CA PRO A 356 -3.30 -12.93 36.43
C PRO A 356 -2.20 -13.79 37.08
N ASP A 357 -2.40 -15.09 37.15
CA ASP A 357 -1.47 -16.02 37.79
C ASP A 357 -0.63 -16.79 36.76
N GLY A 358 -1.14 -16.91 35.50
CA GLY A 358 -0.50 -17.68 34.44
C GLY A 358 -0.37 -19.17 34.74
N ASP A 359 0.11 -19.97 33.81
CA ASP A 359 0.38 -21.40 34.03
C ASP A 359 1.87 -21.71 34.25
N GLY A 360 2.74 -20.71 34.05
CA GLY A 360 4.19 -20.84 34.15
C GLY A 360 4.85 -21.53 32.97
N ASP A 361 4.10 -21.92 31.93
CA ASP A 361 4.64 -22.47 30.69
C ASP A 361 4.92 -21.32 29.69
N PRO A 362 6.17 -21.01 29.36
CA PRO A 362 6.49 -19.93 28.44
C PRO A 362 6.16 -20.25 26.98
N THR A 363 5.56 -21.40 26.66
CA THR A 363 5.18 -21.80 25.31
C THR A 363 3.72 -21.57 24.98
N THR A 364 2.89 -21.31 25.99
CA THR A 364 1.44 -21.05 25.88
C THR A 364 1.11 -19.61 26.23
N PRO A 365 0.29 -18.89 25.42
CA PRO A 365 -0.20 -17.58 25.81
C PRO A 365 -1.16 -17.65 27.03
N ASP A 366 -0.95 -16.77 28.01
CA ASP A 366 -1.87 -16.62 29.16
C ASP A 366 -3.01 -15.62 28.89
N ALA A 367 -3.23 -15.18 27.66
CA ALA A 367 -4.25 -14.22 27.28
C ALA A 367 -5.03 -14.68 26.05
N ILE A 368 -6.24 -14.16 25.87
CA ILE A 368 -7.10 -14.50 24.75
C ILE A 368 -8.02 -13.33 24.37
N TYR A 369 -8.31 -13.19 23.08
CA TYR A 369 -9.26 -12.22 22.56
C TYR A 369 -10.70 -12.68 22.73
N VAL A 370 -11.60 -11.76 23.09
CA VAL A 370 -13.04 -11.99 23.25
C VAL A 370 -13.78 -11.08 22.25
N TYR A 371 -14.26 -11.64 21.17
CA TYR A 371 -15.00 -10.92 20.14
C TYR A 371 -16.47 -10.73 20.56
N THR A 372 -16.94 -9.48 20.55
CA THR A 372 -18.31 -9.10 20.93
C THR A 372 -19.17 -8.60 19.78
N GLY A 373 -18.55 -8.30 18.62
CA GLY A 373 -19.22 -7.73 17.45
C GLY A 373 -19.67 -6.29 17.62
N SER A 374 -19.57 -5.73 18.81
CA SER A 374 -19.90 -4.34 19.15
C SER A 374 -19.12 -3.93 20.39
N THR A 375 -19.17 -2.65 20.75
CA THR A 375 -18.46 -2.13 21.93
C THR A 375 -18.81 -2.94 23.19
N PRO A 376 -17.82 -3.59 23.82
CA PRO A 376 -18.05 -4.46 24.96
C PRO A 376 -18.40 -3.66 26.22
N ASN A 377 -19.30 -4.23 27.04
CA ASN A 377 -19.64 -3.65 28.34
C ASN A 377 -18.78 -4.25 29.45
N VAL A 378 -17.47 -3.96 29.37
CA VAL A 378 -16.50 -4.40 30.40
C VAL A 378 -15.64 -3.22 30.84
N THR A 379 -14.94 -3.37 31.95
CA THR A 379 -14.04 -2.32 32.48
C THR A 379 -12.62 -2.86 32.55
N LEU A 380 -11.68 -2.08 32.07
CA LEU A 380 -10.23 -2.38 32.13
C LEU A 380 -9.83 -2.69 33.60
N GLY A 381 -9.05 -3.76 33.82
CA GLY A 381 -8.59 -4.20 35.13
C GLY A 381 -9.60 -5.05 35.90
N ASN A 382 -10.85 -5.24 35.45
CA ASN A 382 -11.79 -6.15 36.10
C ASN A 382 -11.54 -7.60 35.72
N LEU A 383 -11.71 -8.49 36.72
CA LEU A 383 -11.78 -9.93 36.48
C LEU A 383 -13.15 -10.26 35.91
N VAL A 384 -13.17 -10.94 34.74
CA VAL A 384 -14.41 -11.37 34.09
C VAL A 384 -14.40 -12.87 33.84
N SER A 385 -15.59 -13.49 33.85
CA SER A 385 -15.79 -14.84 33.32
C SER A 385 -16.47 -14.77 31.98
N VAL A 386 -15.93 -15.48 31.01
CA VAL A 386 -16.41 -15.52 29.63
C VAL A 386 -16.80 -16.94 29.26
N THR A 387 -17.98 -17.09 28.66
CA THR A 387 -18.46 -18.35 28.06
C THR A 387 -18.83 -18.10 26.61
N GLY A 388 -18.30 -18.87 25.71
CA GLY A 388 -18.56 -18.76 24.29
C GLY A 388 -17.89 -19.85 23.47
N THR A 389 -18.01 -19.78 22.18
CA THR A 389 -17.35 -20.71 21.24
C THR A 389 -15.92 -20.26 21.00
N VAL A 390 -14.96 -21.14 21.23
CA VAL A 390 -13.56 -20.95 20.85
C VAL A 390 -13.44 -21.09 19.34
N THR A 391 -12.81 -20.14 18.69
CA THR A 391 -12.72 -20.11 17.21
C THR A 391 -11.33 -19.63 16.78
N GLU A 392 -10.89 -20.17 15.65
CA GLU A 392 -9.71 -19.67 14.95
C GLU A 392 -10.15 -18.61 13.92
N TYR A 393 -9.73 -17.36 14.13
CA TYR A 393 -10.00 -16.27 13.19
C TYR A 393 -8.73 -15.91 12.42
N THR A 394 -8.85 -15.79 11.10
CA THR A 394 -7.76 -15.33 10.23
C THR A 394 -8.09 -13.94 9.70
N PRO A 395 -7.39 -12.89 10.15
CA PRO A 395 -7.53 -11.55 9.58
C PRO A 395 -7.23 -11.55 8.07
N THR A 396 -7.90 -10.68 7.32
CA THR A 396 -7.67 -10.57 5.87
C THR A 396 -6.20 -10.28 5.58
N GLY A 397 -5.59 -11.09 4.70
CA GLY A 397 -4.18 -10.97 4.34
C GLY A 397 -3.19 -11.53 5.36
N ALA A 398 -3.66 -11.99 6.52
CA ALA A 398 -2.78 -12.55 7.54
C ALA A 398 -2.29 -13.96 7.16
N PRO A 399 -1.04 -14.30 7.50
CA PRO A 399 -0.46 -15.61 7.17
C PRO A 399 -0.97 -16.75 8.06
N ARG A 400 -1.69 -16.44 9.16
CA ARG A 400 -2.21 -17.39 10.13
C ARG A 400 -3.45 -16.88 10.83
N SER A 401 -4.14 -17.77 11.55
CA SER A 401 -5.19 -17.46 12.50
C SER A 401 -4.64 -17.08 13.88
N TYR A 402 -5.52 -16.50 14.70
CA TYR A 402 -5.39 -16.43 16.15
C TYR A 402 -6.65 -16.99 16.82
N THR A 403 -6.53 -17.40 18.09
CA THR A 403 -7.61 -17.98 18.86
C THR A 403 -8.45 -16.89 19.52
N GLU A 404 -9.77 -16.94 19.35
CA GLU A 404 -10.72 -16.02 20.00
C GLU A 404 -11.94 -16.72 20.55
N PHE A 405 -12.61 -16.07 21.51
CA PHE A 405 -13.99 -16.38 21.85
C PHE A 405 -14.94 -15.60 20.97
N LYS A 406 -15.96 -16.27 20.43
CA LYS A 406 -17.13 -15.63 19.80
C LYS A 406 -18.43 -16.33 20.18
N ASP A 407 -19.56 -15.88 19.64
CA ASP A 407 -20.89 -16.39 19.95
C ASP A 407 -21.09 -16.52 21.48
N LEU A 408 -20.82 -15.40 22.15
CA LEU A 408 -20.78 -15.35 23.62
C LEU A 408 -22.15 -15.62 24.22
N THR A 409 -22.21 -16.57 25.16
CA THR A 409 -23.42 -16.87 25.90
C THR A 409 -23.43 -16.23 27.31
N ASN A 410 -22.23 -15.87 27.82
CA ASN A 410 -22.09 -15.14 29.06
C ASN A 410 -20.80 -14.34 29.14
N VAL A 411 -20.90 -13.10 29.60
CA VAL A 411 -19.78 -12.30 30.09
C VAL A 411 -20.21 -11.72 31.43
N SER A 412 -19.58 -12.16 32.50
CA SER A 412 -19.93 -11.70 33.85
C SER A 412 -18.74 -11.07 34.57
N ASN A 413 -18.96 -9.89 35.14
CA ASN A 413 -17.97 -9.22 35.97
C ASN A 413 -17.90 -9.92 37.35
N LEU A 414 -16.70 -10.38 37.72
CA LEU A 414 -16.41 -11.03 39.00
C LEU A 414 -15.83 -10.06 40.04
N GLY A 415 -15.69 -8.79 39.70
CA GLY A 415 -15.18 -7.72 40.54
C GLY A 415 -13.85 -7.11 40.05
N ALA A 416 -13.25 -6.25 40.90
CA ALA A 416 -11.93 -5.69 40.59
C ALA A 416 -10.90 -6.82 40.42
N GLY A 417 -10.12 -6.72 39.36
CA GLY A 417 -9.13 -7.71 38.99
C GLY A 417 -7.89 -7.66 39.87
N LYS A 418 -7.09 -8.72 39.78
CA LYS A 418 -5.72 -8.73 40.23
C LYS A 418 -4.84 -7.96 39.25
N THR A 419 -3.65 -7.56 39.68
CA THR A 419 -2.63 -7.03 38.78
C THR A 419 -2.16 -8.15 37.85
N VAL A 420 -2.17 -7.87 36.53
CA VAL A 420 -1.63 -8.76 35.53
C VAL A 420 -0.12 -8.56 35.44
N PRO A 421 0.70 -9.62 35.45
CA PRO A 421 2.15 -9.51 35.31
C PRO A 421 2.51 -8.99 33.91
N VAL A 422 3.51 -8.09 33.84
CA VAL A 422 4.11 -7.66 32.57
C VAL A 422 5.20 -8.65 32.21
N THR A 423 5.06 -9.32 31.05
CA THR A 423 6.04 -10.28 30.56
C THR A 423 7.14 -9.59 29.77
N ASN A 424 8.42 -9.75 30.15
CA ASN A 424 9.52 -9.18 29.39
C ASN A 424 9.81 -9.99 28.14
N VAL A 425 9.87 -9.32 27.01
CA VAL A 425 10.09 -9.90 25.68
C VAL A 425 11.32 -9.24 25.04
N VAL A 426 12.19 -10.06 24.44
CA VAL A 426 13.29 -9.61 23.60
C VAL A 426 12.89 -9.84 22.16
N LEU A 427 12.69 -8.77 21.42
CA LEU A 427 12.29 -8.85 20.01
C LEU A 427 13.40 -9.52 19.18
N GLY A 428 13.02 -10.42 18.29
CA GLY A 428 13.93 -11.20 17.44
C GLY A 428 14.48 -12.48 18.08
N ALA A 429 14.28 -12.68 19.39
CA ALA A 429 14.81 -13.87 20.08
C ALA A 429 13.85 -15.07 20.00
N GLN A 430 12.55 -14.83 19.89
CA GLN A 430 11.51 -15.87 19.95
C GLN A 430 10.32 -15.50 19.09
N ASP A 431 9.52 -16.51 18.70
CA ASP A 431 8.22 -16.29 18.07
C ASP A 431 7.27 -15.57 19.05
N LEU A 432 6.74 -14.44 18.62
CA LEU A 432 5.83 -13.60 19.40
C LEU A 432 4.47 -14.27 19.68
N ARG A 433 4.12 -15.34 18.98
CA ARG A 433 2.86 -16.05 19.17
C ARG A 433 2.63 -16.49 20.61
N ARG A 434 3.68 -16.90 21.30
CA ARG A 434 3.60 -17.32 22.73
C ARG A 434 3.18 -16.23 23.70
N TYR A 435 3.16 -14.98 23.25
CA TYR A 435 2.77 -13.82 24.03
C TYR A 435 1.49 -13.16 23.52
N GLU A 436 0.79 -13.81 22.60
CA GLU A 436 -0.41 -13.26 21.96
C GLU A 436 -1.48 -12.89 22.99
N GLY A 437 -1.98 -11.66 22.92
CA GLY A 437 -2.94 -11.08 23.85
C GLY A 437 -2.38 -10.66 25.21
N MET A 438 -1.14 -11.03 25.54
CA MET A 438 -0.53 -10.76 26.85
C MET A 438 -0.03 -9.32 26.95
N LEU A 439 -0.02 -8.83 28.19
CA LEU A 439 0.64 -7.58 28.54
C LEU A 439 2.16 -7.82 28.57
N VAL A 440 2.86 -7.22 27.62
CA VAL A 440 4.32 -7.43 27.44
C VAL A 440 5.08 -6.12 27.58
N ARG A 441 6.37 -6.25 27.88
CA ARG A 441 7.37 -5.19 27.82
C ARG A 441 8.47 -5.61 26.89
N PHE A 442 8.69 -4.85 25.82
CA PHE A 442 9.90 -4.98 25.00
C PHE A 442 11.07 -4.36 25.72
N SER A 443 12.03 -5.20 26.16
CA SER A 443 13.19 -4.77 26.90
C SER A 443 14.25 -4.18 25.98
N GLY A 444 14.77 -3.01 26.33
CA GLY A 444 15.76 -2.28 25.56
C GLY A 444 15.17 -1.33 24.52
N ALA A 445 16.07 -0.68 23.77
CA ALA A 445 15.67 0.29 22.74
C ALA A 445 15.16 -0.44 21.50
N LEU A 446 13.94 -0.13 21.07
CA LEU A 446 13.44 -0.47 19.73
C LEU A 446 13.64 0.72 18.79
N THR A 447 14.02 0.42 17.56
CA THR A 447 14.26 1.40 16.49
C THR A 447 13.02 1.47 15.59
N VAL A 448 12.59 2.66 15.24
CA VAL A 448 11.60 2.88 14.18
C VAL A 448 12.23 2.47 12.85
N ASN A 449 11.64 1.49 12.20
CA ASN A 449 12.10 0.97 10.91
C ASN A 449 11.22 1.40 9.74
N GLY A 450 9.96 1.78 10.01
CA GLY A 450 9.05 2.31 9.00
C GLY A 450 7.93 3.13 9.63
N ASN A 451 7.51 4.16 8.93
CA ASN A 451 6.53 5.15 9.36
C ASN A 451 5.55 5.56 8.26
N ALA A 452 5.53 4.83 7.14
CA ALA A 452 4.68 5.11 5.98
C ALA A 452 3.17 5.07 6.29
N TYR A 453 2.75 4.26 7.27
CA TYR A 453 1.34 4.15 7.65
C TYR A 453 0.96 4.96 8.89
N LEU A 454 1.84 5.86 9.32
CA LEU A 454 1.60 6.67 10.53
C LEU A 454 0.38 7.60 10.37
N GLY A 455 0.26 8.28 9.23
CA GLY A 455 -0.88 9.16 8.92
C GLY A 455 -2.17 8.39 8.69
N ASP A 456 -2.11 7.30 7.93
CA ASP A 456 -3.27 6.55 7.47
C ASP A 456 -3.84 5.59 8.54
N ARG A 457 -3.00 5.07 9.43
CA ARG A 457 -3.32 3.96 10.34
C ARG A 457 -2.83 4.14 11.77
N GLY A 458 -2.02 5.17 12.07
CA GLY A 458 -1.38 5.30 13.38
C GLY A 458 -0.31 4.25 13.65
N GLU A 459 0.25 3.61 12.60
CA GLU A 459 1.16 2.47 12.72
C GLU A 459 2.62 2.87 12.50
N LEU A 460 3.52 2.34 13.35
CA LEU A 460 4.97 2.39 13.18
C LEU A 460 5.56 0.98 13.18
N VAL A 461 6.45 0.69 12.24
CA VAL A 461 7.23 -0.56 12.23
C VAL A 461 8.43 -0.42 13.16
N LEU A 462 8.53 -1.26 14.19
CA LEU A 462 9.62 -1.27 15.16
C LEU A 462 10.45 -2.56 15.05
N GLY A 463 11.75 -2.44 15.33
CA GLY A 463 12.68 -3.57 15.37
C GLY A 463 13.81 -3.34 16.37
N ASN A 464 14.54 -4.39 16.74
CA ASN A 464 15.77 -4.28 17.50
C ASN A 464 16.92 -3.90 16.53
N GLY A 465 17.21 -2.60 16.42
CA GLY A 465 18.09 -2.02 15.41
C GLY A 465 17.43 -1.78 14.06
N ARG A 466 18.18 -1.18 13.14
CA ARG A 466 17.70 -0.92 11.78
C ARG A 466 17.72 -2.19 10.94
N LEU A 467 16.61 -2.49 10.28
CA LEU A 467 16.47 -3.67 9.42
C LEU A 467 16.93 -3.34 8.00
N GLU A 468 17.84 -4.15 7.48
CA GLU A 468 18.33 -4.01 6.11
C GLU A 468 17.56 -4.94 5.17
N THR A 469 17.19 -4.43 3.98
CA THR A 469 16.59 -5.25 2.92
C THR A 469 17.54 -6.41 2.56
N PRO A 470 17.07 -7.66 2.55
CA PRO A 470 17.93 -8.83 2.39
C PRO A 470 18.82 -8.79 1.15
N THR A 471 18.25 -8.41 0.00
CA THR A 471 18.99 -8.31 -1.28
C THR A 471 19.82 -7.02 -1.42
N ASN A 472 19.76 -6.15 -0.44
CA ASN A 472 20.70 -5.04 -0.29
C ASN A 472 22.08 -5.53 0.18
N ARG A 473 22.10 -6.60 0.98
CA ARG A 473 23.29 -7.16 1.63
C ARG A 473 23.79 -8.44 0.99
N PHE A 474 22.89 -9.35 0.64
CA PHE A 474 23.20 -10.67 0.10
C PHE A 474 22.65 -10.83 -1.32
N ARG A 475 23.31 -11.66 -2.12
CA ARG A 475 22.74 -12.09 -3.39
C ARG A 475 21.43 -12.81 -3.14
N PRO A 476 20.49 -12.75 -4.11
CA PRO A 476 19.26 -13.52 -4.06
C PRO A 476 19.54 -14.99 -3.77
N GLY A 477 18.79 -15.60 -2.83
CA GLY A 477 18.94 -16.98 -2.44
C GLY A 477 18.91 -17.21 -0.92
N ALA A 478 19.57 -18.27 -0.46
CA ALA A 478 19.44 -18.79 0.91
C ALA A 478 19.82 -17.75 1.99
N ASP A 479 20.91 -17.02 1.82
CA ASP A 479 21.36 -16.04 2.82
C ASP A 479 20.41 -14.82 2.88
N ALA A 480 19.89 -14.36 1.74
CA ALA A 480 18.88 -13.32 1.69
C ALA A 480 17.59 -13.79 2.36
N ASN A 481 17.13 -14.99 2.09
CA ASN A 481 15.94 -15.57 2.71
C ASN A 481 16.12 -15.77 4.24
N ALA A 482 17.31 -16.15 4.68
CA ALA A 482 17.60 -16.25 6.12
C ALA A 482 17.54 -14.88 6.81
N LEU A 483 18.07 -13.82 6.19
CA LEU A 483 17.95 -12.46 6.71
C LEU A 483 16.50 -11.98 6.68
N ALA A 484 15.72 -12.30 5.63
CA ALA A 484 14.29 -11.98 5.57
C ALA A 484 13.52 -12.60 6.77
N ALA A 485 13.76 -13.88 7.04
CA ALA A 485 13.16 -14.58 8.18
C ALA A 485 13.58 -13.96 9.52
N ALA A 486 14.86 -13.60 9.67
CA ALA A 486 15.37 -12.93 10.87
C ALA A 486 14.74 -11.53 11.06
N ASN A 487 14.61 -10.74 9.99
CA ASN A 487 13.94 -9.44 10.02
C ASN A 487 12.46 -9.58 10.43
N GLN A 488 11.77 -10.61 9.91
CA GLN A 488 10.39 -10.88 10.25
C GLN A 488 10.22 -11.18 11.76
N LEU A 489 11.08 -12.01 12.35
CA LEU A 489 11.07 -12.26 13.79
C LEU A 489 11.43 -11.01 14.60
N ASN A 490 12.20 -10.10 14.01
CA ASN A 490 12.66 -8.85 14.61
C ASN A 490 11.74 -7.66 14.30
N THR A 491 10.47 -7.91 14.03
CA THR A 491 9.49 -6.87 13.68
C THR A 491 8.26 -6.94 14.58
N VAL A 492 7.86 -5.79 15.13
CA VAL A 492 6.57 -5.56 15.79
C VAL A 492 6.01 -4.21 15.30
N ILE A 493 4.69 -4.12 15.17
CA ILE A 493 4.00 -2.88 14.79
C ILE A 493 3.51 -2.19 16.07
N LEU A 494 3.90 -0.94 16.28
CA LEU A 494 3.24 -0.10 17.26
C LEU A 494 1.97 0.47 16.64
N ASP A 495 0.84 0.36 17.31
CA ASP A 495 -0.49 0.67 16.75
C ASP A 495 -1.33 1.51 17.73
N ASP A 496 -2.09 2.44 17.22
CA ASP A 496 -2.94 3.34 18.01
C ASP A 496 -4.31 2.77 18.38
N ASN A 497 -4.55 1.50 18.09
CA ASN A 497 -5.82 0.82 18.33
C ASN A 497 -6.96 1.20 17.37
N LEU A 498 -6.65 1.87 16.25
CA LEU A 498 -7.65 2.25 15.26
C LEU A 498 -7.41 1.53 13.94
N PHE A 499 -8.48 1.08 13.28
CA PHE A 499 -8.45 0.48 11.94
C PHE A 499 -8.71 1.49 10.81
N THR A 500 -8.87 2.75 11.17
CA THR A 500 -9.20 3.86 10.27
C THR A 500 -8.15 4.94 10.39
N THR A 501 -8.13 5.87 9.46
CA THR A 501 -7.32 7.08 9.57
C THR A 501 -7.58 7.76 10.91
N PRO A 502 -6.55 7.96 11.75
CA PRO A 502 -6.72 8.61 13.05
C PRO A 502 -7.13 10.07 12.88
N ALA A 503 -8.01 10.56 13.77
CA ALA A 503 -8.40 11.97 13.74
C ALA A 503 -7.20 12.90 14.00
N HIS A 504 -6.27 12.45 14.84
CA HIS A 504 -4.98 13.10 15.11
C HIS A 504 -3.88 12.08 14.93
N ILE A 505 -2.82 12.46 14.21
CA ILE A 505 -1.69 11.58 13.92
C ILE A 505 -0.92 11.31 15.21
N PRO A 506 -0.86 10.05 15.68
CA PRO A 506 -0.19 9.72 16.93
C PRO A 506 1.34 9.79 16.78
N TYR A 507 2.03 9.83 17.90
CA TYR A 507 3.50 9.69 18.02
C TYR A 507 4.34 10.79 17.38
N LEU A 508 3.79 11.79 16.69
CA LEU A 508 4.54 12.92 16.16
C LEU A 508 5.25 13.67 17.30
N GLY A 509 6.54 13.88 17.16
CA GLY A 509 7.33 14.67 18.12
C GLY A 509 7.10 16.17 18.03
N GLN A 510 7.82 16.94 18.86
CA GLN A 510 7.71 18.40 18.88
C GLN A 510 8.15 19.08 17.56
N ASP A 511 8.95 18.40 16.75
CA ASP A 511 9.38 18.79 15.41
C ASP A 511 8.44 18.34 14.29
N GLY A 512 7.28 17.78 14.64
CA GLY A 512 6.26 17.31 13.69
C GLY A 512 6.64 16.04 12.95
N THR A 513 7.62 15.27 13.42
CA THR A 513 8.04 14.01 12.79
C THR A 513 8.35 12.92 13.81
N VAL A 514 8.37 11.65 13.33
CA VAL A 514 9.05 10.51 13.93
C VAL A 514 9.76 9.77 12.81
N ARG A 515 11.08 9.79 12.83
CA ARG A 515 11.91 9.28 11.73
C ARG A 515 12.22 7.81 11.87
N ALA A 516 12.33 7.09 10.76
CA ALA A 516 12.99 5.82 10.77
C ALA A 516 14.44 6.00 11.28
N GLY A 517 14.85 5.17 12.24
CA GLY A 517 16.10 5.33 12.97
C GLY A 517 15.97 5.98 14.35
N ASP A 518 14.85 6.66 14.67
CA ASP A 518 14.55 7.08 16.04
C ASP A 518 14.28 5.87 16.94
N THR A 519 14.42 6.03 18.25
CA THR A 519 14.30 4.92 19.20
C THR A 519 13.27 5.18 20.28
N VAL A 520 12.65 4.10 20.76
CA VAL A 520 11.77 4.07 21.93
C VAL A 520 12.25 3.00 22.90
N ASN A 521 12.22 3.31 24.20
CA ASN A 521 12.66 2.41 25.26
C ASN A 521 11.47 1.94 26.10
N ASP A 522 11.63 0.73 26.71
CA ASP A 522 10.70 0.18 27.70
C ASP A 522 9.23 0.21 27.29
N LEU A 523 8.97 -0.10 26.02
CA LEU A 523 7.64 -0.07 25.44
C LEU A 523 6.75 -1.18 26.04
N VAL A 524 5.67 -0.79 26.71
CA VAL A 524 4.70 -1.68 27.36
C VAL A 524 3.36 -1.61 26.65
N GLY A 525 2.75 -2.76 26.42
CA GLY A 525 1.42 -2.83 25.81
C GLY A 525 0.90 -4.25 25.69
N VAL A 526 -0.31 -4.40 25.19
CA VAL A 526 -0.92 -5.70 24.88
C VAL A 526 -0.50 -6.11 23.46
N LEU A 527 0.03 -7.32 23.33
CA LEU A 527 0.48 -7.87 22.05
C LEU A 527 -0.70 -8.47 21.30
N ASP A 528 -1.15 -7.76 20.30
CA ASP A 528 -2.26 -8.12 19.41
C ASP A 528 -1.71 -8.78 18.12
N PHE A 529 -2.58 -9.45 17.36
CA PHE A 529 -2.31 -9.96 16.04
C PHE A 529 -3.46 -9.58 15.09
N GLY A 530 -3.16 -8.85 14.03
CA GLY A 530 -4.20 -8.37 13.12
C GLY A 530 -3.68 -7.83 11.82
N ALA A 531 -4.59 -7.28 11.03
CA ALA A 531 -4.24 -6.60 9.79
C ALA A 531 -3.39 -5.35 10.08
N ILE A 532 -2.41 -5.12 9.21
CA ILE A 532 -1.55 -3.94 9.23
C ILE A 532 -1.67 -3.17 7.92
N GLY A 533 -1.16 -1.96 7.88
CA GLY A 533 -1.02 -1.19 6.64
C GLY A 533 -0.31 -2.02 5.56
N GLY A 534 -0.74 -1.89 4.30
CA GLY A 534 -0.25 -2.71 3.18
C GLY A 534 -0.96 -4.05 2.99
N GLY A 535 -1.98 -4.40 3.82
CA GLY A 535 -2.90 -5.52 3.57
C GLY A 535 -2.41 -6.90 3.99
N SER A 536 -1.36 -7.00 4.81
CA SER A 536 -0.93 -8.23 5.48
C SER A 536 -1.33 -8.22 6.95
N GLY A 537 -1.13 -9.34 7.68
CA GLY A 537 -1.34 -9.42 9.12
C GLY A 537 -0.03 -9.63 9.86
N TRP A 538 0.15 -8.96 10.98
CA TRP A 538 1.33 -9.09 11.82
C TRP A 538 1.04 -8.84 13.30
N TYR A 539 2.07 -9.00 14.15
CA TYR A 539 2.00 -8.67 15.57
C TYR A 539 1.99 -7.16 15.75
N LYS A 540 1.01 -6.68 16.54
CA LYS A 540 0.79 -5.28 16.88
C LYS A 540 0.94 -5.11 18.39
N LEU A 541 1.65 -4.10 18.81
CA LEU A 541 1.66 -3.71 20.22
C LEU A 541 0.68 -2.55 20.41
N GLN A 542 -0.32 -2.80 21.22
CA GLN A 542 -1.29 -1.81 21.67
C GLN A 542 -0.78 -1.15 22.96
N PRO A 543 -0.15 0.03 22.92
CA PRO A 543 0.55 0.57 24.08
C PRO A 543 -0.42 0.88 25.22
N THR A 544 0.05 0.75 26.47
CA THR A 544 -0.69 1.17 27.68
C THR A 544 -0.60 2.67 27.90
N ASP A 545 0.53 3.25 27.56
CA ASP A 545 0.81 4.68 27.69
C ASP A 545 1.38 5.21 26.36
N MET A 546 1.21 6.52 26.12
CA MET A 546 1.76 7.15 24.93
C MET A 546 3.28 7.03 24.89
N PRO A 547 3.87 6.37 23.89
CA PRO A 547 5.31 6.20 23.78
C PRO A 547 6.05 7.53 23.58
N SER A 548 7.28 7.62 24.10
CA SER A 548 8.17 8.77 23.90
C SER A 548 9.39 8.32 23.11
N PHE A 549 9.61 8.95 21.95
CA PHE A 549 10.70 8.62 21.04
C PHE A 549 11.91 9.52 21.30
N SER A 550 13.10 8.92 21.30
CA SER A 550 14.37 9.63 21.31
C SER A 550 14.81 9.91 19.88
N ARG A 551 15.20 11.13 19.57
CA ARG A 551 15.67 11.58 18.24
C ARG A 551 17.10 11.10 18.01
N THR A 552 17.29 9.81 17.76
CA THR A 552 18.61 9.19 17.50
C THR A 552 19.04 9.31 16.05
N ASN A 553 18.10 9.61 15.15
CA ASN A 553 18.36 9.91 13.73
C ASN A 553 18.07 11.39 13.43
N VAL A 554 19.07 12.23 13.64
CA VAL A 554 18.92 13.69 13.49
C VAL A 554 18.86 14.06 12.02
N ARG A 555 18.01 15.05 11.68
CA ARG A 555 17.97 15.66 10.34
C ARG A 555 19.26 16.40 10.01
N GLU A 556 19.72 16.25 8.78
CA GLU A 556 20.81 17.04 8.20
C GLU A 556 20.24 18.04 7.19
N ASP A 557 20.57 19.32 7.29
CA ASP A 557 20.02 20.38 6.43
C ASP A 557 20.52 20.32 4.98
N ALA A 558 21.62 19.61 4.73
CA ALA A 558 22.21 19.44 3.40
C ALA A 558 23.15 18.22 3.38
N PRO A 559 23.35 17.59 2.20
CA PRO A 559 24.21 16.42 2.08
C PRO A 559 25.68 16.73 2.34
N ALA A 560 26.30 15.96 3.22
CA ALA A 560 27.73 16.03 3.52
C ALA A 560 28.52 15.09 2.58
N VAL A 561 29.23 15.64 1.60
CA VAL A 561 30.07 14.90 0.68
C VAL A 561 31.48 15.52 0.61
N ALA A 562 32.51 14.70 0.39
CA ALA A 562 33.87 15.16 0.23
C ALA A 562 33.97 16.22 -0.89
N ALA A 563 34.89 17.19 -0.74
CA ALA A 563 35.07 18.26 -1.72
C ALA A 563 35.62 17.70 -3.04
N GLY A 564 35.08 18.19 -4.15
CA GLY A 564 35.55 17.93 -5.53
C GLY A 564 35.42 19.18 -6.38
N ASN A 565 35.79 19.08 -7.64
CA ASN A 565 35.62 20.19 -8.58
C ASN A 565 34.30 20.16 -9.35
N VAL A 566 33.55 19.04 -9.31
CA VAL A 566 32.21 18.87 -9.87
C VAL A 566 31.37 18.08 -8.86
N ARG A 567 30.15 18.54 -8.60
CA ARG A 567 29.15 17.83 -7.80
C ARG A 567 27.99 17.40 -8.68
N VAL A 568 27.67 16.13 -8.68
CA VAL A 568 26.55 15.51 -9.41
C VAL A 568 25.57 14.93 -8.39
N ALA A 569 24.28 15.08 -8.65
CA ALA A 569 23.25 14.45 -7.81
C ALA A 569 22.27 13.62 -8.68
N SER A 570 21.59 12.72 -8.01
CA SER A 570 20.47 11.92 -8.52
C SER A 570 19.30 12.08 -7.58
N ALA A 571 18.12 12.46 -8.07
CA ALA A 571 16.92 12.66 -7.27
C ALA A 571 15.67 12.13 -7.99
N ASN A 572 14.96 11.19 -7.36
CA ASN A 572 13.60 10.85 -7.71
C ASN A 572 12.67 11.94 -7.13
N VAL A 573 11.83 12.56 -7.94
CA VAL A 573 10.98 13.69 -7.56
C VAL A 573 9.51 13.31 -7.35
N LEU A 574 9.25 12.04 -7.08
CA LEU A 574 7.93 11.49 -6.69
C LEU A 574 6.80 11.99 -7.59
N ASN A 575 6.83 11.59 -8.88
CA ASN A 575 5.79 11.95 -9.85
C ASN A 575 5.53 13.47 -9.93
N PHE A 576 6.55 14.26 -10.29
CA PHE A 576 6.38 15.71 -10.49
C PHE A 576 5.61 16.00 -11.77
N PHE A 577 4.32 16.25 -11.63
CA PHE A 577 3.38 16.48 -12.73
C PHE A 577 2.86 17.90 -12.72
N THR A 578 2.84 18.54 -13.89
CA THR A 578 2.17 19.83 -14.12
C THR A 578 0.71 19.67 -14.58
N THR A 579 0.24 18.43 -14.70
CA THR A 579 -1.16 18.06 -14.96
C THR A 579 -1.62 17.15 -13.81
N PHE A 580 -2.71 17.51 -13.15
CA PHE A 580 -3.15 16.90 -11.89
C PHE A 580 -4.08 15.70 -12.11
N THR A 581 -4.23 14.86 -11.11
CA THR A 581 -5.09 13.67 -11.16
C THR A 581 -6.56 14.04 -11.28
N ASN A 582 -6.98 15.24 -10.80
CA ASN A 582 -8.33 15.77 -10.97
C ASN A 582 -8.61 16.34 -12.39
N GLY A 583 -7.64 16.29 -13.30
CA GLY A 583 -7.75 16.83 -14.65
C GLY A 583 -7.51 18.34 -14.77
N GLY A 584 -7.02 18.98 -13.72
CA GLY A 584 -6.50 20.35 -13.76
C GLY A 584 -5.03 20.40 -14.20
N ASP A 585 -4.48 21.62 -14.40
CA ASP A 585 -3.04 21.80 -14.62
C ASP A 585 -2.53 23.11 -13.96
N VAL A 586 -1.21 23.30 -13.99
CA VAL A 586 -0.54 24.47 -13.40
C VAL A 586 -0.93 25.81 -14.02
N THR A 587 -1.65 25.84 -15.13
CA THR A 587 -2.17 27.05 -15.77
C THR A 587 -3.59 27.38 -15.34
N GLY A 588 -4.23 26.52 -14.55
CA GLY A 588 -5.65 26.61 -14.17
C GLY A 588 -6.62 26.04 -15.21
N ALA A 589 -6.14 25.39 -16.27
CA ALA A 589 -6.99 24.71 -17.23
C ALA A 589 -7.54 23.39 -16.64
N THR A 590 -8.73 22.98 -17.09
CA THR A 590 -9.44 21.77 -16.67
C THR A 590 -9.65 20.80 -17.84
N GLY A 591 -10.04 19.56 -17.56
CA GLY A 591 -10.27 18.53 -18.57
C GLY A 591 -8.98 18.05 -19.25
N LYS A 592 -7.84 18.15 -18.56
CA LYS A 592 -6.53 17.68 -19.02
C LYS A 592 -6.31 16.22 -18.65
N GLY A 593 -5.32 15.62 -19.27
CA GLY A 593 -4.90 14.25 -18.99
C GLY A 593 -3.42 14.05 -19.29
N CYS A 594 -2.91 12.94 -18.77
CA CYS A 594 -1.54 12.49 -19.00
C CYS A 594 -1.54 11.32 -19.99
N THR A 595 -0.46 11.21 -20.76
CA THR A 595 -0.36 10.20 -21.82
C THR A 595 0.44 8.99 -21.34
N VAL A 596 -0.16 7.79 -21.48
CA VAL A 596 0.50 6.50 -21.32
C VAL A 596 0.26 5.72 -22.61
N GLY A 597 1.31 5.37 -23.33
CA GLY A 597 1.17 4.77 -24.65
C GLY A 597 0.42 5.67 -25.64
N SER A 598 -0.75 5.23 -26.08
CA SER A 598 -1.66 5.98 -26.94
C SER A 598 -2.86 6.59 -26.21
N SER A 599 -2.99 6.40 -24.92
CA SER A 599 -4.12 6.86 -24.09
C SER A 599 -3.77 8.14 -23.35
N THR A 600 -4.65 9.16 -23.44
CA THR A 600 -4.52 10.42 -22.69
C THR A 600 -5.77 10.62 -21.83
N THR A 601 -5.65 10.44 -20.53
CA THR A 601 -6.73 10.59 -19.55
C THR A 601 -6.21 11.18 -18.24
N ALA A 602 -7.10 11.74 -17.42
CA ALA A 602 -6.75 12.19 -16.07
C ALA A 602 -6.26 11.02 -15.19
N ASN A 603 -6.83 9.82 -15.34
CA ASN A 603 -6.42 8.62 -14.61
C ASN A 603 -4.99 8.15 -14.91
N ASN A 604 -4.37 8.63 -15.97
CA ASN A 604 -2.96 8.38 -16.26
C ASN A 604 -2.03 9.38 -15.54
N CYS A 605 -2.58 10.46 -14.99
CA CYS A 605 -1.81 11.41 -14.20
C CYS A 605 -1.45 10.82 -12.84
N ARG A 606 -0.35 11.29 -12.29
CA ARG A 606 0.20 10.89 -10.98
C ARG A 606 0.62 12.15 -10.24
N GLY A 607 1.07 11.99 -9.00
CA GLY A 607 1.50 13.12 -8.18
C GLY A 607 0.30 13.91 -7.63
N ALA A 608 0.43 15.21 -7.54
CA ALA A 608 -0.55 16.08 -6.92
C ALA A 608 -1.95 15.98 -7.53
N ASP A 609 -2.96 15.95 -6.69
CA ASP A 609 -4.37 15.91 -7.09
C ASP A 609 -4.90 17.28 -7.55
N ASN A 610 -4.26 18.33 -7.08
CA ASN A 610 -4.71 19.71 -7.30
C ASN A 610 -3.56 20.70 -7.18
N MET A 611 -3.84 21.99 -7.42
CA MET A 611 -2.84 23.05 -7.37
C MET A 611 -2.26 23.28 -5.97
N ALA A 612 -3.03 23.05 -4.90
CA ALA A 612 -2.53 23.26 -3.53
C ALA A 612 -1.46 22.23 -3.17
N GLU A 613 -1.70 20.96 -3.45
CA GLU A 613 -0.73 19.88 -3.28
C GLU A 613 0.49 20.06 -4.20
N PHE A 614 0.26 20.45 -5.46
CA PHE A 614 1.36 20.72 -6.39
C PHE A 614 2.31 21.81 -5.88
N VAL A 615 1.79 22.87 -5.27
CA VAL A 615 2.62 23.94 -4.69
C VAL A 615 3.46 23.37 -3.54
N ARG A 616 2.87 22.56 -2.67
CA ARG A 616 3.58 21.87 -1.58
C ARG A 616 4.71 20.98 -2.12
N GLN A 617 4.40 20.11 -3.10
CA GLN A 617 5.35 19.20 -3.74
C GLN A 617 6.51 19.98 -4.38
N ARG A 618 6.19 20.96 -5.21
CA ARG A 618 7.17 21.83 -5.87
C ARG A 618 8.12 22.48 -4.88
N ASP A 619 7.58 23.02 -3.80
CA ASP A 619 8.37 23.80 -2.84
C ASP A 619 9.33 22.90 -2.04
N LYS A 620 8.92 21.68 -1.69
CA LYS A 620 9.79 20.68 -1.07
C LYS A 620 10.93 20.26 -2.02
N ILE A 621 10.61 19.91 -3.27
CA ILE A 621 11.62 19.53 -4.28
C ILE A 621 12.59 20.66 -4.57
N VAL A 622 12.10 21.89 -4.66
CA VAL A 622 12.96 23.09 -4.83
C VAL A 622 13.89 23.28 -3.63
N GLY A 623 13.39 23.04 -2.41
CA GLY A 623 14.19 23.06 -1.19
C GLY A 623 15.32 22.02 -1.22
N GLU A 624 15.01 20.80 -1.63
CA GLU A 624 15.95 19.69 -1.78
C GLU A 624 17.03 19.99 -2.84
N LEU A 625 16.63 20.38 -4.05
CA LEU A 625 17.56 20.71 -5.14
C LEU A 625 18.50 21.87 -4.75
N LYS A 626 17.98 22.85 -4.03
CA LYS A 626 18.76 23.99 -3.52
C LYS A 626 19.78 23.57 -2.45
N ALA A 627 19.40 22.69 -1.53
CA ALA A 627 20.29 22.19 -0.48
C ALA A 627 21.41 21.30 -1.04
N MET A 628 21.12 20.49 -2.07
CA MET A 628 22.13 19.68 -2.76
C MET A 628 23.18 20.54 -3.49
N ASP A 629 22.81 21.70 -4.01
CA ASP A 629 23.68 22.63 -4.74
C ASP A 629 24.59 21.96 -5.79
N ALA A 630 24.07 20.93 -6.49
CA ALA A 630 24.83 20.15 -7.45
C ALA A 630 25.05 20.91 -8.76
N ASP A 631 26.17 20.64 -9.46
CA ASP A 631 26.48 21.20 -10.77
C ASP A 631 25.66 20.57 -11.90
N ALA A 632 25.27 19.28 -11.72
CA ALA A 632 24.31 18.55 -12.56
C ALA A 632 23.45 17.64 -11.70
N VAL A 633 22.15 17.52 -12.00
CA VAL A 633 21.22 16.63 -11.32
C VAL A 633 20.50 15.77 -12.35
N GLY A 634 20.55 14.46 -12.16
CA GLY A 634 19.67 13.49 -12.81
C GLY A 634 18.33 13.40 -12.06
N LEU A 635 17.23 13.55 -12.77
CA LEU A 635 15.87 13.54 -12.20
C LEU A 635 15.09 12.35 -12.74
N MET A 636 14.40 11.64 -11.87
CA MET A 636 13.44 10.60 -12.20
C MET A 636 12.04 11.08 -11.85
N GLU A 637 11.03 10.47 -12.49
CA GLU A 637 9.60 10.75 -12.25
C GLU A 637 9.10 12.15 -12.65
N ILE A 638 9.78 12.77 -13.61
CA ILE A 638 9.27 13.99 -14.26
C ILE A 638 8.15 13.60 -15.24
N GLN A 639 7.04 14.34 -15.24
CA GLN A 639 5.96 14.12 -16.21
C GLN A 639 6.48 14.11 -17.66
N ASN A 640 6.09 13.09 -18.44
CA ASN A 640 6.47 12.95 -19.83
C ASN A 640 5.59 13.84 -20.75
N ASN A 641 5.73 15.15 -20.62
CA ASN A 641 5.00 16.17 -21.39
C ASN A 641 5.94 17.11 -22.13
N GLY A 642 6.99 16.55 -22.73
CA GLY A 642 8.04 17.30 -23.38
C GLY A 642 8.97 17.97 -22.39
N GLU A 643 9.11 19.28 -22.45
CA GLU A 643 10.00 20.05 -21.54
C GLU A 643 9.19 20.88 -20.52
N THR A 644 7.86 20.75 -20.50
CA THR A 644 6.98 21.60 -19.68
C THR A 644 7.25 21.40 -18.19
N ALA A 645 7.22 20.16 -17.70
CA ALA A 645 7.40 19.88 -16.28
C ALA A 645 8.80 20.23 -15.78
N VAL A 646 9.85 19.80 -16.50
CA VAL A 646 11.25 20.10 -16.10
C VAL A 646 11.53 21.59 -16.21
N GLY A 647 11.00 22.28 -17.23
CA GLY A 647 11.13 23.72 -17.40
C GLY A 647 10.44 24.49 -16.27
N TYR A 648 9.26 24.04 -15.85
CA TYR A 648 8.55 24.61 -14.69
C TYR A 648 9.38 24.48 -13.40
N LEU A 649 9.93 23.28 -13.14
CA LEU A 649 10.77 23.02 -11.98
C LEU A 649 12.02 23.89 -11.96
N VAL A 650 12.73 24.00 -13.10
CA VAL A 650 13.93 24.87 -13.22
C VAL A 650 13.58 26.34 -12.97
N ASN A 651 12.45 26.81 -13.51
CA ASN A 651 12.00 28.18 -13.26
C ASN A 651 11.70 28.42 -11.78
N ALA A 652 11.02 27.50 -11.11
CA ALA A 652 10.73 27.58 -9.68
C ALA A 652 12.01 27.59 -8.84
N LEU A 653 12.97 26.72 -9.17
CA LEU A 653 14.27 26.64 -8.52
C LEU A 653 15.05 27.97 -8.67
N ASN A 654 15.16 28.49 -9.88
CA ASN A 654 15.83 29.77 -10.15
C ASN A 654 15.15 30.95 -9.43
N GLN A 655 13.82 30.97 -9.37
CA GLN A 655 13.06 31.96 -8.60
C GLN A 655 13.39 31.87 -7.10
N SER A 656 13.46 30.67 -6.53
CA SER A 656 13.81 30.43 -5.13
C SER A 656 15.26 30.87 -4.81
N ILE A 657 16.17 30.74 -5.78
CA ILE A 657 17.57 31.18 -5.65
C ILE A 657 17.68 32.72 -5.83
N GLY A 658 16.75 33.34 -6.55
CA GLY A 658 16.76 34.77 -6.88
C GLY A 658 17.61 35.12 -8.09
N SER A 659 18.11 34.15 -8.85
CA SER A 659 18.90 34.32 -10.06
C SER A 659 18.83 33.08 -10.97
N THR A 660 19.13 33.26 -12.27
CA THR A 660 19.19 32.15 -13.24
C THR A 660 20.49 31.37 -13.06
N VAL A 661 20.46 30.34 -12.25
CA VAL A 661 21.61 29.45 -11.93
C VAL A 661 21.53 28.15 -12.70
N TYR A 662 20.34 27.57 -12.82
CA TYR A 662 20.12 26.28 -13.46
C TYR A 662 19.43 26.40 -14.81
N ALA A 663 19.75 25.46 -15.68
CA ALA A 663 19.05 25.18 -16.94
C ALA A 663 18.73 23.68 -17.02
N TYR A 664 17.70 23.31 -17.77
CA TYR A 664 17.48 21.90 -18.09
C TYR A 664 18.29 21.51 -19.33
N VAL A 665 18.67 20.23 -19.41
CA VAL A 665 19.21 19.63 -20.62
C VAL A 665 18.04 19.36 -21.58
N PRO A 666 18.08 19.81 -22.86
CA PRO A 666 17.01 19.51 -23.82
C PRO A 666 16.74 18.00 -23.88
N LYS A 667 15.46 17.64 -23.97
CA LYS A 667 15.06 16.24 -24.00
C LYS A 667 15.72 15.48 -25.16
N PRO A 668 16.05 14.19 -24.97
CA PRO A 668 16.53 13.37 -26.07
C PRO A 668 15.41 13.07 -27.08
N PRO A 669 15.73 12.49 -28.24
CA PRO A 669 14.72 12.15 -29.26
C PRO A 669 13.61 11.23 -28.77
N ALA A 670 13.91 10.27 -27.88
CA ALA A 670 12.96 9.34 -27.32
C ALA A 670 12.87 9.52 -25.79
N THR A 671 11.62 9.59 -25.27
CA THR A 671 11.30 9.72 -23.85
C THR A 671 10.41 8.60 -23.33
N GLY A 672 10.12 7.60 -24.16
CA GLY A 672 9.32 6.44 -23.81
C GLY A 672 7.80 6.66 -23.86
N THR A 673 7.07 5.66 -23.39
CA THR A 673 5.61 5.60 -23.43
C THR A 673 4.93 5.68 -22.06
N ASP A 674 5.72 5.75 -20.97
CA ASP A 674 5.21 5.95 -19.62
C ASP A 674 4.80 7.42 -19.42
N ALA A 675 3.92 7.69 -18.45
CA ALA A 675 3.54 9.05 -18.05
C ALA A 675 4.71 9.84 -17.45
N ILE A 676 5.72 9.14 -16.95
CA ILE A 676 6.95 9.72 -16.40
C ILE A 676 8.16 9.43 -17.28
N ARG A 677 9.16 10.27 -17.18
CA ARG A 677 10.46 10.15 -17.84
C ARG A 677 11.60 10.59 -16.93
N VAL A 678 12.81 10.31 -17.35
CA VAL A 678 14.01 10.91 -16.75
C VAL A 678 14.33 12.26 -17.41
N ALA A 679 14.98 13.14 -16.63
CA ALA A 679 15.41 14.46 -17.09
C ALA A 679 16.75 14.84 -16.45
N MET A 680 17.37 15.95 -16.89
CA MET A 680 18.57 16.50 -16.26
C MET A 680 18.48 18.02 -16.15
N ILE A 681 19.00 18.55 -15.05
CA ILE A 681 19.26 19.99 -14.88
C ILE A 681 20.76 20.21 -14.58
N TYR A 682 21.26 21.36 -14.90
CA TYR A 682 22.69 21.68 -14.70
C TYR A 682 22.93 23.18 -14.53
N LYS A 683 24.12 23.55 -14.04
CA LYS A 683 24.58 24.93 -13.93
C LYS A 683 25.44 25.33 -15.16
N PRO A 684 24.92 26.15 -16.10
CA PRO A 684 25.67 26.58 -17.27
C PRO A 684 26.96 27.35 -16.95
N SER A 685 27.02 27.98 -15.80
CA SER A 685 28.27 28.65 -15.31
C SER A 685 29.39 27.64 -15.00
N ARG A 686 29.04 26.39 -14.68
CA ARG A 686 29.99 25.35 -14.28
C ARG A 686 30.28 24.34 -15.39
N LEU A 687 29.25 24.02 -16.17
CA LEU A 687 29.25 22.94 -17.16
C LEU A 687 28.72 23.43 -18.51
N THR A 688 29.32 22.93 -19.58
CA THR A 688 28.87 23.17 -20.96
C THR A 688 28.43 21.83 -21.59
N LEU A 689 27.29 21.81 -22.26
CA LEU A 689 26.80 20.61 -22.99
C LEU A 689 27.73 20.30 -24.16
N VAL A 690 28.05 19.02 -24.37
CA VAL A 690 28.81 18.49 -25.51
C VAL A 690 27.92 17.60 -26.34
N GLY A 691 27.51 18.04 -27.50
CA GLY A 691 26.49 17.37 -28.31
C GLY A 691 25.09 17.48 -27.71
N GLY A 692 24.12 16.83 -28.34
CA GLY A 692 22.77 16.68 -27.84
C GLY A 692 22.64 15.49 -26.91
N ALA A 693 21.59 15.51 -26.07
CA ALA A 693 21.25 14.37 -25.21
C ALA A 693 20.93 13.12 -26.05
N LEU A 694 21.37 11.97 -25.57
CA LEU A 694 21.09 10.66 -26.15
C LEU A 694 20.08 9.89 -25.32
N SER A 695 19.33 8.99 -25.96
CA SER A 695 18.45 8.03 -25.30
C SER A 695 18.46 6.70 -26.03
N ASP A 696 18.18 5.62 -25.30
CA ASP A 696 18.02 4.29 -25.88
C ASP A 696 16.55 3.98 -26.16
N ASN A 697 16.15 4.00 -27.42
CA ASN A 697 14.76 3.82 -27.86
C ASN A 697 14.37 2.34 -28.03
N ASP A 698 15.07 1.41 -27.42
CA ASP A 698 14.67 0.01 -27.43
C ASP A 698 13.37 -0.18 -26.65
N SER A 699 12.51 -1.09 -27.15
CA SER A 699 11.18 -1.36 -26.56
C SER A 699 11.23 -1.97 -25.17
N ILE A 700 12.39 -2.48 -24.74
CA ILE A 700 12.58 -2.94 -23.34
C ILE A 700 12.50 -1.76 -22.37
N ASN A 701 12.75 -0.54 -22.84
CA ASN A 701 12.76 0.67 -22.03
C ASN A 701 11.42 1.41 -22.16
N ASN A 702 10.47 1.14 -21.28
CA ASN A 702 9.25 1.98 -21.15
C ASN A 702 9.59 3.43 -20.71
N ARG A 703 10.70 3.60 -20.01
CA ARG A 703 11.34 4.86 -19.58
C ARG A 703 12.80 4.84 -20.07
N PRO A 704 13.07 5.29 -21.30
CA PRO A 704 14.42 5.27 -21.86
C PRO A 704 15.42 6.01 -20.99
N PRO A 705 16.64 5.46 -20.74
CA PRO A 705 17.71 6.18 -20.09
C PRO A 705 18.10 7.42 -20.91
N MET A 706 18.50 8.48 -20.22
CA MET A 706 18.98 9.73 -20.83
C MET A 706 20.46 9.94 -20.53
N ALA A 707 21.28 10.21 -21.54
CA ALA A 707 22.69 10.53 -21.39
C ALA A 707 22.98 11.94 -21.90
N GLN A 708 23.80 12.70 -21.16
CA GLN A 708 24.38 13.96 -21.61
C GLN A 708 25.85 14.02 -21.25
N THR A 709 26.67 14.37 -22.23
CA THR A 709 28.08 14.66 -21.99
C THR A 709 28.26 16.13 -21.63
N PHE A 710 28.98 16.36 -20.55
CA PHE A 710 29.34 17.68 -20.05
C PHE A 710 30.82 17.93 -20.19
N ARG A 711 31.18 19.20 -20.39
CA ARG A 711 32.55 19.72 -20.29
C ARG A 711 32.59 20.68 -19.09
N VAL A 712 33.49 20.43 -18.19
CA VAL A 712 33.75 21.30 -17.04
C VAL A 712 34.39 22.61 -17.53
N ASN A 713 33.76 23.74 -17.24
CA ASN A 713 34.21 25.07 -17.74
C ASN A 713 35.58 25.46 -17.20
N ALA A 714 35.91 25.06 -15.98
CA ALA A 714 37.14 25.45 -15.30
C ALA A 714 38.40 24.77 -15.89
N ASN A 715 38.28 23.51 -16.35
CA ASN A 715 39.48 22.73 -16.77
C ASN A 715 39.26 21.91 -18.04
N GLY A 716 38.11 22.02 -18.72
CA GLY A 716 37.80 21.34 -19.96
C GLY A 716 37.62 19.84 -19.88
N ALA A 717 37.73 19.24 -18.71
CA ALA A 717 37.46 17.82 -18.50
C ALA A 717 36.05 17.47 -18.97
N LYS A 718 35.90 16.29 -19.56
CA LYS A 718 34.59 15.79 -19.97
C LYS A 718 34.16 14.64 -19.06
N PHE A 719 32.85 14.46 -18.89
CA PHE A 719 32.24 13.27 -18.38
C PHE A 719 30.82 13.14 -18.94
N SER A 720 30.29 11.94 -18.97
CA SER A 720 28.91 11.68 -19.36
C SER A 720 28.09 11.28 -18.16
N LEU A 721 26.97 11.95 -17.93
CA LEU A 721 25.95 11.59 -16.94
C LEU A 721 24.84 10.80 -17.65
N VAL A 722 24.49 9.63 -17.12
CA VAL A 722 23.44 8.75 -17.63
C VAL A 722 22.40 8.56 -16.53
N VAL A 723 21.19 9.06 -16.73
CA VAL A 723 20.08 8.95 -15.77
C VAL A 723 19.20 7.78 -16.18
N ASN A 724 18.90 6.93 -15.21
CA ASN A 724 18.16 5.69 -15.39
C ASN A 724 16.92 5.67 -14.49
N HIS A 725 15.86 4.99 -14.96
CA HIS A 725 14.72 4.62 -14.14
C HIS A 725 14.19 3.28 -14.65
N LEU A 726 14.66 2.18 -14.07
CA LEU A 726 14.32 0.83 -14.52
C LEU A 726 12.90 0.45 -14.12
N LYS A 727 12.44 -0.71 -14.58
CA LYS A 727 11.09 -1.21 -14.31
C LYS A 727 10.87 -1.45 -12.80
N SER A 728 9.83 -0.84 -12.25
CA SER A 728 9.46 -0.97 -10.82
C SER A 728 9.09 -2.42 -10.43
N LYS A 729 9.28 -2.74 -9.14
CA LYS A 729 9.02 -4.07 -8.56
C LYS A 729 7.53 -4.39 -8.36
N GLY A 730 6.64 -3.40 -8.42
CA GLY A 730 5.21 -3.58 -8.18
C GLY A 730 4.45 -4.21 -9.33
N SER A 731 3.26 -4.75 -9.04
CA SER A 731 2.28 -5.28 -10.02
C SER A 731 2.90 -6.29 -10.99
N CYS A 732 3.07 -7.53 -10.53
CA CYS A 732 3.68 -8.60 -11.33
C CYS A 732 3.07 -8.74 -12.72
N GLY A 733 3.91 -8.78 -13.74
CA GLY A 733 3.53 -9.12 -15.10
C GLY A 733 3.30 -10.62 -15.26
N GLY A 734 2.56 -10.99 -16.29
CA GLY A 734 2.50 -12.38 -16.72
C GLY A 734 3.79 -12.82 -17.42
N GLY A 735 4.14 -14.08 -17.29
CA GLY A 735 5.28 -14.69 -17.98
C GLY A 735 6.45 -15.05 -17.08
N THR A 736 7.21 -16.07 -17.52
CA THR A 736 8.35 -16.61 -16.78
C THR A 736 9.42 -15.52 -16.54
N GLY A 737 9.87 -15.36 -15.31
CA GLY A 737 10.93 -14.42 -14.90
C GLY A 737 10.48 -13.00 -14.57
N ASN A 738 9.19 -12.66 -14.76
CA ASN A 738 8.60 -11.37 -14.37
C ASN A 738 7.57 -11.47 -13.24
N THR A 739 7.25 -12.70 -12.79
CA THR A 739 6.55 -12.96 -11.52
C THR A 739 7.55 -12.95 -10.38
N ASP A 740 7.07 -12.71 -9.16
CA ASP A 740 7.91 -12.88 -7.97
C ASP A 740 8.26 -14.37 -7.79
N SER A 741 9.55 -14.68 -7.79
CA SER A 741 10.08 -16.03 -7.60
C SER A 741 10.34 -16.38 -6.13
N GLY A 742 10.10 -15.45 -5.20
CA GLY A 742 10.37 -15.65 -3.78
C GLY A 742 11.85 -15.62 -3.41
N ASP A 743 12.72 -15.09 -4.30
CA ASP A 743 14.15 -14.95 -4.09
C ASP A 743 14.58 -13.58 -3.51
N GLY A 744 13.59 -12.74 -3.19
CA GLY A 744 13.76 -11.39 -2.64
C GLY A 744 13.90 -10.28 -3.69
N GLN A 745 13.94 -10.59 -4.99
CA GLN A 745 14.07 -9.59 -6.06
C GLN A 745 12.72 -8.98 -6.49
N GLY A 746 11.60 -9.60 -6.10
CA GLY A 746 10.24 -9.16 -6.46
C GLY A 746 9.94 -9.31 -7.94
N CYS A 747 8.83 -8.68 -8.37
CA CYS A 747 8.37 -8.75 -9.75
C CYS A 747 9.30 -8.06 -10.75
N TRP A 748 9.24 -8.46 -12.03
CA TRP A 748 9.92 -7.84 -13.17
C TRP A 748 11.45 -7.95 -13.16
N ASN A 749 12.04 -8.89 -12.41
CA ASN A 749 13.49 -9.01 -12.35
C ASN A 749 14.11 -9.27 -13.72
N LEU A 750 13.54 -10.18 -14.52
CA LEU A 750 14.04 -10.45 -15.89
C LEU A 750 14.07 -9.18 -16.75
N THR A 751 13.00 -8.37 -16.69
CA THR A 751 12.94 -7.10 -17.44
C THR A 751 14.05 -6.15 -16.99
N ARG A 752 14.29 -6.00 -15.67
CA ARG A 752 15.38 -5.14 -15.16
C ARG A 752 16.75 -5.65 -15.56
N VAL A 753 16.97 -6.97 -15.55
CA VAL A 753 18.23 -7.57 -16.05
C VAL A 753 18.44 -7.26 -17.54
N GLN A 754 17.38 -7.37 -18.35
CA GLN A 754 17.45 -7.03 -19.78
C GLN A 754 17.72 -5.53 -20.00
N GLN A 755 17.10 -4.65 -19.21
CA GLN A 755 17.39 -3.21 -19.25
C GLN A 755 18.83 -2.91 -18.84
N ALA A 756 19.35 -3.53 -17.77
CA ALA A 756 20.74 -3.39 -17.32
C ALA A 756 21.73 -3.91 -18.39
N THR A 757 21.42 -5.06 -19.00
CA THR A 757 22.21 -5.62 -20.11
C THR A 757 22.25 -4.64 -21.29
N ARG A 758 21.11 -4.14 -21.69
CA ARG A 758 20.97 -3.17 -22.77
C ARG A 758 21.73 -1.87 -22.49
N LEU A 759 21.62 -1.38 -21.24
CA LEU A 759 22.35 -0.19 -20.80
C LEU A 759 23.85 -0.37 -21.01
N VAL A 760 24.45 -1.40 -20.43
CA VAL A 760 25.93 -1.57 -20.40
C VAL A 760 26.50 -2.04 -21.73
N ASP A 761 25.86 -3.03 -22.38
CA ASP A 761 26.43 -3.66 -23.59
C ASP A 761 26.15 -2.85 -24.86
N VAL A 762 25.12 -1.96 -24.86
CA VAL A 762 24.72 -1.24 -26.07
C VAL A 762 24.76 0.27 -25.90
N PHE A 763 24.07 0.80 -24.88
CA PHE A 763 23.86 2.26 -24.78
C PHE A 763 25.11 2.99 -24.29
N LEU A 764 25.80 2.50 -23.25
CA LEU A 764 27.03 3.14 -22.74
C LEU A 764 28.14 3.20 -23.79
N PRO A 765 28.41 2.16 -24.59
CA PRO A 765 29.34 2.27 -25.73
C PRO A 765 28.99 3.37 -26.73
N GLN A 766 27.70 3.58 -27.02
CA GLN A 766 27.26 4.68 -27.89
C GLN A 766 27.52 6.05 -27.24
N VAL A 767 27.25 6.18 -25.94
CA VAL A 767 27.54 7.41 -25.20
C VAL A 767 29.04 7.73 -25.21
N VAL A 768 29.89 6.75 -24.92
CA VAL A 768 31.34 6.88 -24.94
C VAL A 768 31.84 7.28 -26.32
N ALA A 769 31.34 6.66 -27.39
CA ALA A 769 31.68 6.98 -28.77
C ALA A 769 31.30 8.42 -29.15
N ALA A 770 30.07 8.86 -28.74
CA ALA A 770 29.60 10.23 -29.01
C ALA A 770 30.37 11.28 -28.22
N ALA A 771 30.74 10.97 -26.97
CA ALA A 771 31.49 11.85 -26.08
C ALA A 771 32.97 11.98 -26.50
N GLY A 772 33.53 10.93 -27.10
CA GLY A 772 34.97 10.77 -27.27
C GLY A 772 35.71 10.74 -25.93
N ASP A 773 35.04 10.24 -24.87
CA ASP A 773 35.55 10.18 -23.50
C ASP A 773 34.84 9.02 -22.77
N SER A 774 35.60 8.19 -22.06
CA SER A 774 35.11 6.98 -21.38
C SER A 774 34.66 7.20 -19.92
N ARG A 775 34.75 8.44 -19.43
CA ARG A 775 34.30 8.79 -18.09
C ARG A 775 32.79 8.90 -18.05
N VAL A 776 32.10 7.86 -17.53
CA VAL A 776 30.65 7.76 -17.45
C VAL A 776 30.22 7.56 -15.99
N LEU A 777 29.23 8.32 -15.56
CA LEU A 777 28.52 8.14 -14.30
C LEU A 777 27.06 7.79 -14.63
N ALA A 778 26.62 6.60 -14.30
CA ALA A 778 25.24 6.17 -14.40
C ALA A 778 24.58 6.32 -13.02
N VAL A 779 23.52 7.09 -12.95
CA VAL A 779 22.76 7.37 -11.72
C VAL A 779 21.28 7.12 -11.94
N GLY A 780 20.51 7.07 -10.86
CA GLY A 780 19.05 7.00 -10.89
C GLY A 780 18.49 5.87 -10.07
N ASP A 781 17.17 5.71 -10.17
CA ASP A 781 16.43 4.62 -9.58
C ASP A 781 16.49 3.37 -10.47
N PHE A 782 17.30 2.41 -10.07
CA PHE A 782 17.45 1.14 -10.78
C PHE A 782 16.39 0.11 -10.34
N ASN A 783 15.50 0.45 -9.40
CA ASN A 783 14.49 -0.46 -8.86
C ASN A 783 15.06 -1.83 -8.47
N SER A 784 16.32 -1.86 -8.10
CA SER A 784 17.08 -3.06 -7.72
C SER A 784 18.00 -2.73 -6.57
N TYR A 785 17.97 -3.53 -5.52
CA TYR A 785 18.89 -3.37 -4.41
C TYR A 785 20.32 -3.81 -4.76
N GLY A 786 21.28 -3.42 -3.93
CA GLY A 786 22.70 -3.49 -4.22
C GLY A 786 23.24 -4.84 -4.70
N MET A 787 22.66 -5.97 -4.27
CA MET A 787 23.11 -7.32 -4.63
C MET A 787 22.18 -8.05 -5.61
N GLU A 788 21.15 -7.38 -6.13
CA GLU A 788 20.26 -7.96 -7.13
C GLU A 788 20.91 -8.12 -8.49
N ASP A 789 20.34 -9.00 -9.32
CA ASP A 789 20.92 -9.38 -10.61
C ASP A 789 21.22 -8.21 -11.56
N PRO A 790 20.36 -7.18 -11.70
CA PRO A 790 20.66 -6.05 -12.57
C PRO A 790 21.95 -5.31 -12.17
N ILE A 791 22.13 -5.05 -10.88
CA ILE A 791 23.30 -4.35 -10.34
C ILE A 791 24.55 -5.24 -10.46
N THR A 792 24.43 -6.52 -10.09
CA THR A 792 25.55 -7.47 -10.19
C THR A 792 25.97 -7.72 -11.65
N TYR A 793 25.02 -7.65 -12.59
CA TYR A 793 25.36 -7.70 -14.02
C TYR A 793 26.24 -6.50 -14.42
N MET A 794 25.80 -5.27 -14.11
CA MET A 794 26.53 -4.05 -14.47
C MET A 794 27.92 -3.99 -13.83
N THR A 795 28.04 -4.39 -12.57
CA THR A 795 29.35 -4.44 -11.90
C THR A 795 30.25 -5.53 -12.48
N SER A 796 29.71 -6.67 -12.92
CA SER A 796 30.47 -7.71 -13.63
C SER A 796 31.03 -7.25 -14.97
N LYS A 797 30.46 -6.18 -15.54
CA LYS A 797 30.90 -5.55 -16.80
C LYS A 797 31.87 -4.37 -16.59
N GLY A 798 32.31 -4.15 -15.35
CA GLY A 798 33.32 -3.15 -15.02
C GLY A 798 32.78 -1.80 -14.56
N MET A 799 31.46 -1.68 -14.30
CA MET A 799 30.94 -0.53 -13.57
C MET A 799 31.25 -0.69 -12.08
N VAL A 800 31.66 0.38 -11.43
CA VAL A 800 31.96 0.40 -9.98
C VAL A 800 30.76 0.98 -9.24
N ASN A 801 30.25 0.24 -8.25
CA ASN A 801 29.20 0.72 -7.36
C ASN A 801 29.81 1.63 -6.30
N GLU A 802 29.59 2.92 -6.44
CA GLU A 802 30.24 3.93 -5.60
C GLU A 802 29.61 4.00 -4.19
N LEU A 803 28.35 3.55 -4.02
CA LEU A 803 27.75 3.42 -2.69
C LEU A 803 28.39 2.28 -1.89
N ASP A 804 28.65 1.15 -2.52
CA ASP A 804 29.41 0.07 -1.89
C ASP A 804 30.84 0.47 -1.56
N ARG A 805 31.46 1.32 -2.40
CA ARG A 805 32.83 1.79 -2.20
C ARG A 805 32.94 2.83 -1.08
N PHE A 806 32.02 3.80 -0.99
CA PHE A 806 32.15 4.96 -0.11
C PHE A 806 31.26 4.88 1.13
N VAL A 807 30.03 4.33 1.03
CA VAL A 807 29.05 4.31 2.12
C VAL A 807 29.12 3.00 2.90
N ARG A 808 29.03 1.85 2.23
CA ARG A 808 28.97 0.53 2.90
C ARG A 808 30.12 0.24 3.89
N PRO A 809 31.38 0.67 3.68
CA PRO A 809 32.43 0.45 4.67
C PRO A 809 32.22 1.16 6.02
N ARG A 810 31.30 2.13 6.07
CA ARG A 810 31.03 2.98 7.25
C ARG A 810 29.61 2.83 7.80
N ALA A 811 28.64 2.57 6.92
CA ALA A 811 27.23 2.46 7.23
C ALA A 811 26.51 1.55 6.23
N THR A 812 25.30 1.11 6.53
CA THR A 812 24.43 0.46 5.55
C THR A 812 23.90 1.51 4.57
N PRO A 813 24.18 1.39 3.26
CA PRO A 813 23.61 2.32 2.29
C PRO A 813 22.11 2.05 2.11
N TYR A 814 21.31 3.13 2.05
CA TYR A 814 19.88 3.06 1.74
C TYR A 814 19.39 4.40 1.17
N SER A 815 18.48 4.33 0.23
CA SER A 815 17.76 5.46 -0.33
C SER A 815 16.25 5.29 -0.22
N TYR A 816 15.79 4.12 0.25
CA TYR A 816 14.38 3.76 0.27
C TYR A 816 14.07 2.85 1.46
N VAL A 817 12.88 3.00 2.03
CA VAL A 817 12.37 2.14 3.10
C VAL A 817 11.09 1.47 2.64
N PHE A 818 11.08 0.14 2.59
CA PHE A 818 9.91 -0.64 2.21
C PHE A 818 9.56 -1.68 3.28
N ASN A 819 8.33 -1.62 3.79
CA ASN A 819 7.84 -2.51 4.86
C ASN A 819 8.83 -2.59 6.04
N GLY A 820 9.40 -1.46 6.44
CA GLY A 820 10.35 -1.37 7.55
C GLY A 820 11.74 -1.92 7.24
N ASN A 821 12.10 -2.22 6.00
CA ASN A 821 13.45 -2.62 5.61
C ASN A 821 14.09 -1.52 4.77
N SER A 822 15.29 -1.10 5.15
CA SER A 822 16.07 -0.07 4.49
C SER A 822 17.00 -0.67 3.44
N GLY A 823 17.05 -0.09 2.24
CA GLY A 823 17.96 -0.48 1.17
C GLY A 823 18.03 0.60 0.11
N TYR A 824 19.02 0.57 -0.77
CA TYR A 824 19.15 1.57 -1.84
C TYR A 824 18.68 1.03 -3.18
N LEU A 825 17.78 1.77 -3.81
CA LEU A 825 17.30 1.58 -5.18
C LEU A 825 17.96 2.58 -6.12
N ASP A 826 18.43 3.71 -5.55
CA ASP A 826 19.13 4.77 -6.24
C ASP A 826 20.63 4.53 -6.18
N HIS A 827 21.25 4.46 -7.34
CA HIS A 827 22.64 4.08 -7.49
C HIS A 827 23.50 5.17 -8.10
N ALA A 828 24.79 5.09 -7.84
CA ALA A 828 25.86 5.79 -8.56
C ALA A 828 26.88 4.75 -9.03
N LEU A 829 26.86 4.46 -10.34
CA LEU A 829 27.73 3.48 -10.97
C LEU A 829 28.72 4.21 -11.87
N ALA A 830 30.00 4.20 -11.52
CA ALA A 830 31.06 4.81 -12.31
C ALA A 830 31.70 3.83 -13.29
N SER A 831 32.04 4.29 -14.50
CA SER A 831 32.96 3.55 -15.37
C SER A 831 34.36 3.44 -14.73
N SER A 832 35.13 2.42 -15.05
CA SER A 832 36.52 2.24 -14.59
C SER A 832 37.44 3.44 -14.91
N ALA A 833 37.09 4.23 -15.93
CA ALA A 833 37.80 5.46 -16.27
C ALA A 833 37.44 6.65 -15.37
N LEU A 834 36.24 6.67 -14.83
CA LEU A 834 35.75 7.72 -13.91
C LEU A 834 36.04 7.39 -12.44
N ASP A 835 35.93 6.11 -12.04
CA ASP A 835 36.10 5.65 -10.65
C ASP A 835 37.31 6.26 -9.91
N PRO A 836 38.52 6.34 -10.48
CA PRO A 836 39.64 6.97 -9.78
C PRO A 836 39.49 8.47 -9.54
N GLN A 837 38.49 9.12 -10.18
CA GLN A 837 38.21 10.56 -10.09
C GLN A 837 36.98 10.84 -9.23
N VAL A 838 36.34 9.81 -8.66
CA VAL A 838 35.27 9.96 -7.65
C VAL A 838 35.93 10.29 -6.32
N ALA A 839 35.65 11.48 -5.78
CA ALA A 839 36.21 11.97 -4.53
C ALA A 839 35.38 11.53 -3.31
N GLY A 840 34.08 11.29 -3.50
CA GLY A 840 33.17 10.85 -2.44
C GLY A 840 31.76 10.72 -2.94
N VAL A 841 31.00 9.91 -2.20
CA VAL A 841 29.56 9.69 -2.42
C VAL A 841 28.84 9.72 -1.06
N THR A 842 27.65 10.24 -1.03
CA THR A 842 26.73 10.21 0.12
C THR A 842 25.29 10.06 -0.35
N GLU A 843 24.48 9.44 0.46
CA GLU A 843 23.02 9.51 0.44
C GLU A 843 22.59 10.58 1.44
N TRP A 844 21.64 11.43 1.09
CA TRP A 844 21.10 12.41 2.00
C TRP A 844 19.73 11.97 2.48
N HIS A 845 19.66 11.50 3.72
CA HIS A 845 18.45 10.88 4.28
C HIS A 845 17.41 11.94 4.69
N ASN A 846 16.94 12.71 3.73
CA ASN A 846 15.90 13.73 3.93
C ASN A 846 14.50 13.23 3.56
N ASN A 847 14.35 12.08 2.93
CA ASN A 847 13.10 11.57 2.39
C ASN A 847 12.69 10.21 2.99
N ALA A 848 13.50 9.16 2.80
CA ALA A 848 13.15 7.78 3.13
C ALA A 848 12.90 7.54 4.63
N ASP A 849 13.51 8.34 5.49
CA ASP A 849 13.32 8.25 6.94
C ASP A 849 12.10 9.02 7.45
N GLU A 850 11.53 9.91 6.65
CA GLU A 850 10.42 10.76 7.06
C GLU A 850 9.07 10.07 6.84
N PRO A 851 8.06 10.31 7.69
CA PRO A 851 6.73 9.73 7.51
C PRO A 851 6.01 10.36 6.31
N ASP A 852 5.17 9.57 5.63
CA ASP A 852 4.31 10.03 4.54
C ASP A 852 3.39 11.19 4.97
N ALA A 853 2.99 11.18 6.24
CA ALA A 853 2.11 12.21 6.81
C ALA A 853 2.61 13.66 6.65
N ILE A 854 3.92 13.88 6.46
CA ILE A 854 4.48 15.22 6.26
C ILE A 854 4.78 15.55 4.80
N ASP A 855 4.40 14.71 3.86
CA ASP A 855 4.60 14.95 2.44
C ASP A 855 3.73 16.11 1.90
N TYR A 856 3.55 16.20 0.61
CA TYR A 856 2.78 17.28 -0.02
C TYR A 856 1.27 17.03 -0.03
N ASN A 857 0.81 15.81 0.21
CA ASN A 857 -0.61 15.47 0.14
C ASN A 857 -1.41 16.21 1.22
N LEU A 858 -2.67 16.48 0.92
CA LEU A 858 -3.63 16.97 1.90
C LEU A 858 -4.19 15.78 2.66
N ASN A 859 -3.88 15.69 3.94
CA ASN A 859 -4.30 14.56 4.77
C ASN A 859 -5.80 14.62 5.09
N ASP A 860 -6.43 13.44 5.21
CA ASP A 860 -7.83 13.31 5.67
C ASP A 860 -7.97 13.43 7.21
N THR A 861 -6.89 13.75 7.92
CA THR A 861 -6.86 13.96 9.37
C THR A 861 -7.14 15.42 9.73
N ALA A 862 -7.42 15.68 11.01
CA ALA A 862 -7.52 17.06 11.53
C ALA A 862 -6.15 17.76 11.61
N ASP A 863 -5.07 17.00 11.54
CA ASP A 863 -3.70 17.49 11.58
C ASP A 863 -3.17 17.71 10.16
N ASP A 864 -2.47 18.82 9.96
CA ASP A 864 -1.70 19.07 8.74
C ASP A 864 -0.22 19.31 9.15
N PRO A 865 0.58 18.25 9.27
CA PRO A 865 1.97 18.35 9.70
C PRO A 865 2.92 18.80 8.59
N TYR A 866 2.40 19.17 7.41
CA TYR A 866 3.21 19.69 6.31
C TYR A 866 4.06 20.89 6.74
N VAL A 867 5.35 20.85 6.38
CA VAL A 867 6.28 21.96 6.51
C VAL A 867 6.97 22.21 5.18
N ASN A 868 7.03 23.48 4.76
CA ASN A 868 7.74 23.86 3.55
C ASN A 868 9.27 23.80 3.80
N ASN A 869 9.83 22.62 3.61
CA ASN A 869 11.26 22.30 3.73
C ASN A 869 11.62 21.13 2.79
N ALA A 870 12.87 20.72 2.79
CA ALA A 870 13.39 19.64 1.93
C ALA A 870 13.06 18.23 2.44
N PHE A 871 12.48 18.07 3.63
CA PHE A 871 12.23 16.75 4.22
C PHE A 871 10.91 16.17 3.71
N ARG A 872 10.93 14.91 3.27
CA ARG A 872 9.86 14.24 2.56
C ARG A 872 9.44 14.97 1.28
N ALA A 873 10.42 15.40 0.49
CA ALA A 873 10.22 15.92 -0.85
C ALA A 873 9.91 14.79 -1.85
N SER A 874 10.34 13.58 -1.51
CA SER A 874 10.15 12.31 -2.23
C SER A 874 10.04 11.15 -1.22
N ASP A 875 9.82 9.93 -1.70
CA ASP A 875 9.99 8.69 -0.96
C ASP A 875 11.41 8.10 -1.11
N HIS A 876 12.20 8.63 -2.01
CA HIS A 876 13.60 8.26 -2.26
C HIS A 876 14.57 9.34 -1.75
N ASP A 877 15.67 8.91 -1.13
CA ASP A 877 16.77 9.79 -0.77
C ASP A 877 17.64 10.09 -2.00
N PRO A 878 18.08 11.34 -2.19
CA PRO A 878 19.00 11.67 -3.26
C PRO A 878 20.41 11.16 -3.00
N VAL A 879 21.09 10.75 -4.07
CA VAL A 879 22.50 10.34 -4.07
C VAL A 879 23.34 11.50 -4.60
N VAL A 880 24.37 11.91 -3.83
CA VAL A 880 25.26 13.00 -4.22
C VAL A 880 26.69 12.48 -4.40
N VAL A 881 27.24 12.74 -5.58
CA VAL A 881 28.58 12.29 -6.01
C VAL A 881 29.48 13.52 -6.19
N SER A 882 30.63 13.51 -5.57
CA SER A 882 31.68 14.50 -5.76
C SER A 882 32.75 13.94 -6.65
N LEU A 883 33.05 14.64 -7.74
CA LEU A 883 34.08 14.28 -8.71
C LEU A 883 35.26 15.23 -8.62
N ASN A 884 36.46 14.68 -8.84
CA ASN A 884 37.70 15.47 -8.97
C ASN A 884 38.26 15.25 -10.38
N LEU A 885 37.54 15.81 -11.37
CA LEU A 885 37.82 15.61 -12.78
C LEU A 885 39.10 16.36 -13.20
N THR A 886 40.00 15.63 -13.81
CA THR A 886 41.23 16.21 -14.37
C THR A 886 41.07 16.47 -15.87
N GLY A 887 41.55 17.62 -16.33
CA GLY A 887 41.58 17.95 -17.76
C GLY A 887 42.47 16.98 -18.56
N ASN A 888 42.23 16.88 -19.85
CA ASN A 888 43.01 16.03 -20.75
C ASN A 888 44.32 16.74 -21.16
N ALA A 889 45.11 17.20 -20.21
CA ALA A 889 46.36 17.87 -20.45
C ALA A 889 47.47 16.87 -20.79
N THR A 890 48.03 16.93 -22.00
CA THR A 890 49.11 16.06 -22.45
C THR A 890 50.39 16.88 -22.66
N ASP A 891 51.51 16.44 -22.08
CA ASP A 891 52.81 17.05 -22.31
C ASP A 891 53.29 16.71 -23.76
N VAL A 892 53.32 17.72 -24.62
CA VAL A 892 53.74 17.64 -26.01
C VAL A 892 55.08 18.31 -26.26
N SER A 893 55.85 18.56 -25.18
CA SER A 893 57.16 19.24 -25.26
C SER A 893 58.15 18.52 -26.14
N ALA A 894 58.04 17.18 -26.28
CA ALA A 894 58.87 16.39 -27.21
C ALA A 894 58.62 16.68 -28.68
N SER A 895 57.47 17.26 -29.02
CA SER A 895 57.04 17.60 -30.39
C SER A 895 57.36 19.03 -30.79
N VAL A 896 58.00 19.81 -29.92
CA VAL A 896 58.29 21.23 -30.10
C VAL A 896 59.71 21.56 -29.71
N SER A 897 60.28 22.60 -30.35
CA SER A 897 61.46 23.26 -29.84
C SER A 897 61.08 24.43 -28.96
N LEU A 898 61.60 24.44 -27.73
CA LEU A 898 61.31 25.47 -26.71
C LEU A 898 62.61 26.28 -26.45
N VAL A 899 62.69 27.51 -26.92
CA VAL A 899 63.89 28.36 -26.80
C VAL A 899 63.56 29.56 -25.91
N GLN A 900 64.29 29.71 -24.79
CA GLN A 900 64.18 30.83 -23.88
C GLN A 900 65.09 31.96 -24.28
N SER A 901 64.67 33.22 -24.28
CA SER A 901 65.49 34.38 -24.40
C SER A 901 66.21 34.70 -23.08
N ALA A 902 67.25 35.47 -23.12
CA ALA A 902 67.76 36.14 -21.92
C ALA A 902 66.68 37.05 -21.31
N LEU A 903 66.68 37.07 -19.99
CA LEU A 903 65.74 37.93 -19.24
C LEU A 903 66.30 39.37 -19.17
N LYS A 904 65.44 40.32 -19.53
CA LYS A 904 65.73 41.76 -19.31
C LYS A 904 65.04 42.18 -18.05
N GLY A 905 65.81 42.69 -17.07
CA GLY A 905 65.32 43.03 -15.75
C GLY A 905 65.43 44.51 -15.42
N ASN A 906 64.51 45.03 -14.65
CA ASN A 906 64.58 46.30 -13.93
C ASN A 906 64.73 45.98 -12.45
N LEU A 907 65.96 46.14 -11.98
CA LEU A 907 66.34 45.87 -10.60
C LEU A 907 65.70 46.80 -9.56
N VAL A 908 65.19 47.98 -9.99
CA VAL A 908 64.46 48.92 -9.13
C VAL A 908 63.03 48.43 -8.85
N THR A 909 62.38 47.95 -9.89
CA THR A 909 60.99 47.44 -9.79
C THR A 909 60.93 45.93 -9.52
N ASN A 910 62.01 45.21 -9.47
CA ASN A 910 62.15 43.77 -9.37
C ASN A 910 61.33 43.01 -10.44
N LYS A 911 61.11 43.64 -11.60
CA LYS A 911 60.40 43.06 -12.74
C LYS A 911 61.40 42.57 -13.80
N PHE A 912 61.14 41.40 -14.33
CA PHE A 912 61.97 40.74 -15.36
C PHE A 912 61.05 40.28 -16.47
N THR A 913 61.50 40.50 -17.74
CA THR A 913 60.71 40.08 -18.91
C THR A 913 61.62 39.31 -19.87
N GLY A 914 61.11 38.21 -20.38
CA GLY A 914 61.72 37.40 -21.41
C GLY A 914 60.71 36.80 -22.34
N THR A 915 61.12 35.96 -23.22
CA THR A 915 60.24 35.20 -24.14
C THR A 915 60.62 33.73 -24.17
N VAL A 916 59.60 32.90 -24.36
CA VAL A 916 59.74 31.51 -24.77
C VAL A 916 59.22 31.39 -26.21
N THR A 917 60.12 31.02 -27.10
CA THR A 917 59.81 30.74 -28.51
C THR A 917 59.48 29.28 -28.61
N ILE A 918 58.23 28.93 -29.07
CA ILE A 918 57.77 27.62 -29.29
C ILE A 918 57.71 27.37 -30.79
N THR A 919 58.38 26.32 -31.32
CA THR A 919 58.31 25.94 -32.72
C THR A 919 57.84 24.49 -32.80
N ASN A 920 56.74 24.21 -33.50
CA ASN A 920 56.29 22.84 -33.75
C ASN A 920 57.28 22.13 -34.67
N THR A 921 58.04 21.19 -34.15
CA THR A 921 59.03 20.39 -34.90
C THR A 921 58.48 19.06 -35.37
N SER A 922 57.24 18.77 -35.06
CA SER A 922 56.55 17.56 -35.55
C SER A 922 56.01 17.75 -36.96
N GLY A 923 55.80 16.66 -37.68
CA GLY A 923 55.23 16.68 -39.05
C GLY A 923 53.70 16.92 -39.09
N ALA A 924 53.03 17.16 -37.93
CA ALA A 924 51.63 17.31 -37.83
C ALA A 924 51.23 18.53 -36.94
N PRO A 925 50.02 19.11 -37.13
CA PRO A 925 49.53 20.15 -36.26
C PRO A 925 49.38 19.66 -34.79
N ILE A 926 49.74 20.47 -33.81
CA ILE A 926 49.48 20.23 -32.42
C ILE A 926 48.19 20.97 -32.03
N SER A 927 47.15 20.24 -31.69
CA SER A 927 45.86 20.80 -31.32
C SER A 927 45.86 21.34 -29.88
N GLY A 928 45.11 22.41 -29.68
CA GLY A 928 44.97 23.06 -28.35
C GLY A 928 43.60 22.90 -27.72
N PRO A 929 43.36 23.60 -26.58
CA PRO A 929 44.14 24.78 -26.14
C PRO A 929 45.58 24.40 -25.76
N LEU A 930 46.53 25.29 -26.07
CA LEU A 930 47.94 25.12 -25.77
C LEU A 930 48.35 25.96 -24.55
N GLN A 931 49.17 25.38 -23.69
CA GLN A 931 49.57 26.01 -22.42
C GLN A 931 51.08 25.88 -22.23
N LEU A 932 51.75 26.99 -22.03
CA LEU A 932 53.14 27.03 -21.65
C LEU A 932 53.27 26.94 -20.13
N ARG A 933 53.66 25.79 -19.60
CA ARG A 933 53.90 25.54 -18.20
C ARG A 933 55.38 25.75 -17.86
N LEU A 934 55.64 26.41 -16.73
CA LEU A 934 56.99 26.74 -16.27
C LEU A 934 57.39 25.87 -15.07
N ASP A 935 57.87 24.63 -15.36
CA ASP A 935 58.24 23.68 -14.31
C ASP A 935 59.52 24.16 -13.58
N GLY A 936 59.55 23.94 -12.25
CA GLY A 936 60.72 24.25 -11.43
C GLY A 936 61.06 25.76 -11.35
N LEU A 937 60.03 26.62 -11.50
CA LEU A 937 60.23 28.06 -11.34
C LEU A 937 60.84 28.34 -9.95
N SER A 938 61.91 29.09 -9.93
CA SER A 938 62.63 29.45 -8.70
C SER A 938 61.71 29.91 -7.58
N SER A 939 61.97 29.48 -6.33
CA SER A 939 61.19 29.88 -5.18
C SER A 939 61.22 31.40 -5.01
N ASN A 940 60.08 32.00 -4.57
CA ASN A 940 59.85 33.44 -4.43
C ASN A 940 59.91 34.28 -5.74
N VAL A 941 59.88 33.61 -6.89
CA VAL A 941 59.64 34.23 -8.19
C VAL A 941 58.19 34.00 -8.60
N ILE A 942 57.50 35.06 -8.99
CA ILE A 942 56.11 35.00 -9.41
C ILE A 942 56.04 35.29 -10.92
N LEU A 943 55.39 34.40 -11.69
CA LEU A 943 55.02 34.70 -13.07
C LEU A 943 53.79 35.60 -13.05
N ASP A 944 53.98 36.88 -13.40
CA ASP A 944 52.91 37.89 -13.30
C ASP A 944 51.79 37.71 -14.31
N ASN A 945 52.14 37.33 -15.53
CA ASN A 945 51.19 37.13 -16.62
C ASN A 945 50.70 35.65 -16.76
N ARG A 946 50.74 34.91 -15.64
CA ARG A 946 50.18 33.55 -15.63
C ARG A 946 48.69 33.54 -15.89
N SER A 947 48.22 32.61 -16.66
CA SER A 947 46.79 32.31 -16.86
C SER A 947 46.20 31.49 -15.69
N GLY A 948 47.05 30.74 -14.96
CA GLY A 948 46.65 29.91 -13.82
C GLY A 948 47.83 29.15 -13.22
N MET A 949 47.50 28.23 -12.30
CA MET A 949 48.43 27.28 -11.66
C MET A 949 47.90 25.84 -11.86
N ASN A 950 48.80 24.92 -12.15
CA ASN A 950 48.52 23.47 -12.17
C ASN A 950 49.46 22.75 -11.19
N ASN A 951 48.91 22.18 -10.14
CA ASN A 951 49.69 21.54 -9.05
C ASN A 951 50.83 22.41 -8.50
N GLY A 952 50.55 23.70 -8.31
CA GLY A 952 51.53 24.65 -7.82
C GLY A 952 52.52 25.19 -8.89
N VAL A 953 52.44 24.78 -10.15
CA VAL A 953 53.25 25.21 -11.27
C VAL A 953 52.50 26.24 -12.13
N PRO A 954 53.03 27.44 -12.37
CA PRO A 954 52.37 28.47 -13.16
C PRO A 954 52.40 28.13 -14.65
N TYR A 955 51.34 28.55 -15.38
CA TYR A 955 51.26 28.41 -16.84
C TYR A 955 50.65 29.66 -17.49
N ILE A 956 50.92 29.80 -18.79
CA ILE A 956 50.34 30.79 -19.69
C ILE A 956 49.57 30.07 -20.80
N THR A 957 48.29 30.36 -20.98
CA THR A 957 47.48 29.86 -22.10
C THR A 957 47.81 30.64 -23.34
N LEU A 958 48.10 29.94 -24.44
CA LEU A 958 48.42 30.53 -25.70
C LEU A 958 47.12 30.96 -26.44
N PRO A 959 47.16 32.07 -27.20
CA PRO A 959 45.98 32.55 -27.94
C PRO A 959 45.58 31.63 -29.11
N ASN A 960 46.51 30.81 -29.59
CA ASN A 960 46.30 29.92 -30.75
C ASN A 960 45.64 28.62 -30.31
N ALA A 961 44.56 28.25 -30.96
CA ALA A 961 43.87 26.97 -30.72
C ALA A 961 44.65 25.76 -31.31
N THR A 962 45.57 26.00 -32.21
CA THR A 962 46.38 24.99 -32.91
C THR A 962 47.72 25.58 -33.27
N LEU A 963 48.79 24.78 -33.28
CA LEU A 963 50.10 25.14 -33.80
C LEU A 963 50.45 24.23 -35.00
N ALA A 964 50.40 24.79 -36.20
CA ALA A 964 50.68 24.02 -37.43
C ALA A 964 52.09 23.46 -37.45
N ALA A 965 52.34 22.44 -38.26
CA ALA A 965 53.69 21.88 -38.45
C ALA A 965 54.65 22.99 -38.96
N GLY A 966 55.78 23.18 -38.25
CA GLY A 966 56.78 24.23 -38.55
C GLY A 966 56.37 25.65 -38.05
N GLU A 967 55.13 25.82 -37.52
CA GLU A 967 54.67 27.13 -37.01
C GLU A 967 55.44 27.51 -35.75
N LYS A 968 55.62 28.83 -35.60
CA LYS A 968 56.39 29.44 -34.50
C LYS A 968 55.53 30.47 -33.80
N ILE A 969 55.44 30.37 -32.47
CA ILE A 969 54.83 31.37 -31.61
C ILE A 969 55.82 31.86 -30.55
N VAL A 970 55.77 33.17 -30.23
CA VAL A 970 56.62 33.77 -29.22
C VAL A 970 55.74 34.18 -28.05
N VAL A 971 55.97 33.58 -26.87
CA VAL A 971 55.22 33.84 -25.62
C VAL A 971 56.08 34.72 -24.71
N THR A 972 55.58 35.86 -24.36
CA THR A 972 56.24 36.76 -23.35
C THR A 972 56.02 36.18 -21.95
N THR A 973 57.05 36.15 -21.14
CA THR A 973 57.02 35.83 -19.70
C THR A 973 57.43 37.04 -18.88
N THR A 974 56.62 37.42 -17.92
CA THR A 974 56.89 38.56 -17.02
C THR A 974 56.94 38.08 -15.57
N PHE A 975 58.02 38.38 -14.89
CA PHE A 975 58.27 37.90 -13.55
C PHE A 975 58.41 39.04 -12.53
N SER A 976 57.86 38.82 -11.33
CA SER A 976 58.23 39.55 -10.11
C SER A 976 59.24 38.73 -9.33
N ASN A 977 60.40 39.33 -9.03
CA ASN A 977 61.46 38.66 -8.31
C ASN A 977 62.05 39.54 -7.20
N PRO A 978 61.30 39.72 -6.10
CA PRO A 978 61.72 40.58 -5.00
C PRO A 978 63.00 40.03 -4.30
N SER A 979 63.26 38.74 -4.38
CA SER A 979 64.43 38.10 -3.77
C SER A 979 65.73 38.33 -4.54
N LYS A 980 65.60 38.84 -5.80
CA LYS A 980 66.72 39.00 -6.72
C LYS A 980 67.54 37.69 -6.99
N ALA A 981 66.94 36.53 -6.68
CA ALA A 981 67.50 35.21 -6.96
C ALA A 981 67.59 34.97 -8.47
N GLN A 982 68.37 34.01 -8.88
CA GLN A 982 68.42 33.60 -10.28
C GLN A 982 67.04 33.03 -10.69
N ILE A 983 66.45 33.53 -11.74
CA ILE A 983 65.21 33.04 -12.29
C ILE A 983 65.52 31.84 -13.18
N VAL A 984 65.13 30.66 -12.74
CA VAL A 984 65.30 29.39 -13.47
C VAL A 984 63.91 28.71 -13.59
N PHE A 985 63.63 28.19 -14.78
CA PHE A 985 62.47 27.34 -15.03
C PHE A 985 62.72 26.47 -16.27
N THR A 986 62.01 25.36 -16.35
CA THR A 986 61.96 24.50 -17.55
C THR A 986 60.61 24.71 -18.22
N PRO A 987 60.56 25.30 -19.43
CA PRO A 987 59.33 25.47 -20.15
C PRO A 987 58.84 24.11 -20.69
N LYS A 988 57.55 23.84 -20.57
CA LYS A 988 56.84 22.70 -21.17
C LYS A 988 55.61 23.18 -21.94
N LEU A 989 55.38 22.58 -23.09
CA LEU A 989 54.14 22.80 -23.85
C LEU A 989 53.16 21.67 -23.50
N ILE A 990 51.98 22.08 -23.02
CA ILE A 990 50.89 21.16 -22.73
C ILE A 990 49.77 21.41 -23.75
N SER A 991 49.31 20.35 -24.40
CA SER A 991 48.09 20.33 -25.20
C SER A 991 46.92 19.89 -24.33
N GLY A 992 45.80 20.61 -24.32
CA GLY A 992 44.63 20.38 -23.48
C GLY A 992 44.54 21.40 -22.36
N THR A 993 43.55 21.24 -21.49
CA THR A 993 43.30 22.06 -20.28
C THR A 993 43.66 21.27 -19.03
N PHE A 994 44.18 21.98 -18.01
CA PHE A 994 44.53 21.39 -16.71
C PHE A 994 43.29 21.17 -15.84
#